data_53fd216a6b92383da6084acfbe064d81
#
_entry.id   53fd216a6b92383da6084acfbe064d81
#
_cell.length_a   1.000
_cell.length_b   1.000
_cell.length_c   1.000
_cell.angle_alpha   90.00
_cell.angle_beta   90.00
_cell.angle_gamma   90.00
#
_symmetry.space_group_name_H-M   'P 1'
#
loop_
_entity.id
_entity.type
_entity.pdbx_description
1 polymer ?
#
loop_
_entity_poly.entity_id
_entity_poly.type
_entity_poly.pdbx_seq_one_letter_code
_entity_poly.pdbx_strand_id
1 'polypeptide(L)'
;MTNKYIVDLSEVQLSDLELVGGKNASLGEMIQNLSKLGISIPGGFALTVDAYWEFINHNKLDNKIRRLIKKMKKDDLVSLKKTGLEIRQLIRNGKWPRQVKEEIRDSYTLLSQKFGQDITDVAVRSSATSEDLPDASFAGQQETYLNVRGPEEILTSVRNCFASLFTDRAISYRDNFGFNHFDVGLSVCVQKMVRSDLASSGVAFSLDTESGFKDVVLINGSYGLGESVVQGTVSPDEFLIFKPTLKDGFASIIEKKMGKKENKIIYSTDPGQLVTTVHVGNTQQDEFCITDRQALKLAKWVCIIEDYYTNLKGHWCPVDTEWAIDGLSGKLFIVQARPETIHSRKKDNSLIEYIIDDINRATIRVTGIAVGDKIGQGKIQKMYSLDGRDGSFDGSNFQEGDVLVTEMTDPDWEPIMKKASAIITNKGGRTCHAAIVAREMGVPAIVGTENGTEVLYNGEEITVSCSEGDVGKVYDGIIPFKLKKTKLDNLPTTKTPIMLNVASPDLAFKFAQIPNAGVGLAREEFIINNYIQAHPLALLKHKRLKDPELTEKIRVLTRGFKNEETFFVKRLSYGVAKIASAFYPKQAIVRMSDFKSNEYYNLLGGSYFEPTEENPMIGWRGASRYYSEQYEYAFGMECKAIKRVREKMGLTNVTIMIPFCRTVKELKSVYKVMKKYGLQRGKDGLQVYLMAELPSNILMAEEFAQYIDGFSIGSNDLTQLTLGLDRDSSLVAHIYDERHPAVKRSISNLIKVAKKTKTKVGICGQGPSDYPDFAQFLVEEGIDTISVTPDSMLKTIKAIDKIETKK
;
A
#
# COMPACT_ATOMS: atom_id res chain seq x y z
N MET A 1 -46.76 13.44 -14.61
CA MET A 1 -45.46 13.78 -14.00
C MET A 1 -44.72 14.59 -15.07
N THR A 2 -44.42 15.86 -14.83
CA THR A 2 -43.56 16.66 -15.70
C THR A 2 -42.17 16.06 -15.68
N ASN A 3 -41.65 15.63 -16.82
CA ASN A 3 -40.27 15.10 -16.91
C ASN A 3 -39.30 16.13 -16.37
N LYS A 4 -38.62 15.78 -15.29
CA LYS A 4 -37.60 16.64 -14.63
C LYS A 4 -36.23 16.21 -15.17
N TYR A 5 -35.60 17.09 -16.02
CA TYR A 5 -34.29 16.80 -16.62
C TYR A 5 -33.12 17.08 -15.67
N ILE A 6 -33.35 17.84 -14.61
CA ILE A 6 -32.36 18.24 -13.61
C ILE A 6 -32.85 17.87 -12.22
N VAL A 7 -31.96 17.35 -11.36
CA VAL A 7 -32.21 17.02 -9.96
C VAL A 7 -31.08 17.59 -9.10
N ASP A 8 -31.39 18.27 -7.99
CA ASP A 8 -30.37 18.67 -7.00
C ASP A 8 -29.76 17.41 -6.36
N LEU A 9 -28.44 17.36 -6.20
CA LEU A 9 -27.77 16.19 -5.61
C LEU A 9 -28.26 15.88 -4.20
N SER A 10 -28.79 16.87 -3.47
CA SER A 10 -29.36 16.65 -2.13
C SER A 10 -30.73 15.93 -2.14
N GLU A 11 -31.35 15.78 -3.30
CA GLU A 11 -32.63 15.06 -3.48
C GLU A 11 -32.42 13.64 -4.02
N VAL A 12 -31.21 13.30 -4.47
CA VAL A 12 -30.87 12.01 -5.12
C VAL A 12 -30.59 10.93 -4.08
N GLN A 13 -31.07 9.70 -4.32
CA GLN A 13 -30.85 8.51 -3.48
C GLN A 13 -30.20 7.37 -4.27
N LEU A 14 -29.71 6.33 -3.58
CA LEU A 14 -29.16 5.13 -4.24
C LEU A 14 -30.19 4.38 -5.12
N SER A 15 -31.48 4.48 -4.81
CA SER A 15 -32.58 3.93 -5.63
C SER A 15 -32.70 4.57 -6.99
N ASP A 16 -32.13 5.77 -7.19
CA ASP A 16 -32.25 6.56 -8.41
C ASP A 16 -31.13 6.25 -9.43
N LEU A 17 -30.42 5.14 -9.26
CA LEU A 17 -29.28 4.72 -10.11
C LEU A 17 -29.64 4.72 -11.60
N GLU A 18 -30.80 4.23 -11.99
CA GLU A 18 -31.25 4.21 -13.39
C GLU A 18 -31.53 5.61 -13.94
N LEU A 19 -31.84 6.58 -13.06
CA LEU A 19 -32.15 7.96 -13.44
C LEU A 19 -30.90 8.84 -13.50
N VAL A 20 -29.94 8.66 -12.57
CA VAL A 20 -28.81 9.59 -12.41
C VAL A 20 -27.43 8.92 -12.50
N GLY A 21 -27.36 7.61 -12.69
CA GLY A 21 -26.12 6.83 -12.73
C GLY A 21 -25.44 6.64 -11.37
N GLY A 22 -24.47 5.74 -11.29
CA GLY A 22 -23.87 5.30 -10.02
C GLY A 22 -23.18 6.40 -9.22
N LYS A 23 -22.37 7.25 -9.86
CA LYS A 23 -21.66 8.34 -9.17
C LYS A 23 -22.59 9.35 -8.52
N ASN A 24 -23.65 9.77 -9.25
CA ASN A 24 -24.60 10.75 -8.73
C ASN A 24 -25.47 10.15 -7.60
N ALA A 25 -25.89 8.89 -7.75
CA ALA A 25 -26.63 8.17 -6.72
C ALA A 25 -25.82 8.07 -5.42
N SER A 26 -24.52 7.72 -5.52
CA SER A 26 -23.61 7.68 -4.37
C SER A 26 -23.39 9.07 -3.75
N LEU A 27 -23.21 10.12 -4.56
CA LEU A 27 -23.05 11.49 -4.05
C LEU A 27 -24.30 11.97 -3.30
N GLY A 28 -25.49 11.74 -3.86
CA GLY A 28 -26.75 12.11 -3.22
C GLY A 28 -26.92 11.39 -1.89
N GLU A 29 -26.68 10.10 -1.86
CA GLU A 29 -26.72 9.29 -0.62
C GLU A 29 -25.78 9.83 0.45
N MET A 30 -24.54 10.17 0.08
CA MET A 30 -23.58 10.74 0.99
C MET A 30 -24.00 12.13 1.50
N ILE A 31 -24.53 13.00 0.64
CA ILE A 31 -25.00 14.34 1.03
C ILE A 31 -26.11 14.23 2.06
N GLN A 32 -27.09 13.34 1.87
CA GLN A 32 -28.24 13.22 2.76
C GLN A 32 -27.90 12.58 4.11
N ASN A 33 -27.07 11.56 4.11
CA ASN A 33 -26.85 10.70 5.27
C ASN A 33 -25.51 10.94 5.98
N LEU A 34 -24.42 11.21 5.25
CA LEU A 34 -23.09 11.34 5.84
C LEU A 34 -22.72 12.77 6.21
N SER A 35 -23.35 13.80 5.60
CA SER A 35 -23.12 15.20 6.00
C SER A 35 -23.50 15.44 7.47
N LYS A 36 -24.52 14.76 7.98
CA LYS A 36 -24.97 14.80 9.38
C LYS A 36 -23.92 14.22 10.35
N LEU A 37 -23.02 13.36 9.85
CA LEU A 37 -21.89 12.77 10.57
C LEU A 37 -20.60 13.60 10.47
N GLY A 38 -20.69 14.83 9.94
CA GLY A 38 -19.59 15.80 9.85
C GLY A 38 -18.68 15.62 8.64
N ILE A 39 -19.09 14.83 7.64
CA ILE A 39 -18.38 14.70 6.35
C ILE A 39 -18.82 15.82 5.43
N SER A 40 -17.85 16.61 4.93
CA SER A 40 -18.15 17.69 4.00
C SER A 40 -18.14 17.16 2.56
N ILE A 41 -19.23 17.40 1.82
CA ILE A 41 -19.40 16.95 0.43
C ILE A 41 -19.83 18.18 -0.38
N PRO A 42 -19.19 18.48 -1.55
CA PRO A 42 -19.59 19.61 -2.36
C PRO A 42 -20.99 19.36 -2.96
N GLY A 43 -21.85 20.38 -2.94
CA GLY A 43 -23.15 20.32 -3.57
C GLY A 43 -23.09 20.50 -5.09
N GLY A 44 -24.23 20.31 -5.72
CA GLY A 44 -24.37 20.40 -7.17
C GLY A 44 -25.73 19.89 -7.64
N PHE A 45 -25.85 19.62 -8.94
CA PHE A 45 -27.03 19.01 -9.54
C PHE A 45 -26.64 17.96 -10.57
N ALA A 46 -27.55 17.04 -10.84
CA ALA A 46 -27.40 15.99 -11.84
C ALA A 46 -28.35 16.24 -13.03
N LEU A 47 -27.85 16.12 -14.26
CA LEU A 47 -28.68 15.89 -15.39
C LEU A 47 -29.10 14.43 -15.42
N THR A 48 -30.39 14.17 -15.60
CA THR A 48 -30.94 12.81 -15.66
C THR A 48 -30.60 12.11 -16.96
N VAL A 49 -30.72 10.80 -16.98
CA VAL A 49 -30.63 9.98 -18.20
C VAL A 49 -31.68 10.39 -19.23
N ASP A 50 -32.86 10.88 -18.80
CA ASP A 50 -33.89 11.38 -19.69
C ASP A 50 -33.42 12.62 -20.49
N ALA A 51 -32.58 13.46 -19.87
CA ALA A 51 -31.98 14.61 -20.60
C ALA A 51 -31.04 14.15 -21.71
N TYR A 52 -30.31 13.06 -21.53
CA TYR A 52 -29.47 12.45 -22.56
C TYR A 52 -30.32 11.90 -23.71
N TRP A 53 -31.33 11.11 -23.40
CA TRP A 53 -32.21 10.54 -24.42
C TRP A 53 -33.01 11.61 -25.16
N GLU A 54 -33.48 12.65 -24.47
CA GLU A 54 -34.13 13.79 -25.13
C GLU A 54 -33.20 14.48 -26.12
N PHE A 55 -31.91 14.68 -25.75
CA PHE A 55 -30.90 15.24 -26.64
C PHE A 55 -30.68 14.37 -27.90
N ILE A 56 -30.52 13.05 -27.71
CA ILE A 56 -30.31 12.07 -28.79
C ILE A 56 -31.53 12.07 -29.77
N ASN A 57 -32.74 12.04 -29.22
CA ASN A 57 -33.97 11.98 -29.97
C ASN A 57 -34.24 13.27 -30.75
N HIS A 58 -34.08 14.44 -30.10
CA HIS A 58 -34.24 15.75 -30.72
C HIS A 58 -33.36 15.92 -31.98
N ASN A 59 -32.14 15.41 -31.93
CA ASN A 59 -31.18 15.44 -33.02
C ASN A 59 -31.28 14.25 -33.99
N LYS A 60 -32.20 13.31 -33.76
CA LYS A 60 -32.37 12.08 -34.56
C LYS A 60 -31.06 11.27 -34.70
N LEU A 61 -30.29 11.17 -33.65
CA LEU A 61 -28.98 10.54 -33.67
C LEU A 61 -29.05 9.01 -33.52
N ASP A 62 -30.04 8.45 -32.83
CA ASP A 62 -30.15 7.02 -32.55
C ASP A 62 -29.92 6.16 -33.81
N ASN A 63 -30.70 6.37 -34.85
CA ASN A 63 -30.59 5.59 -36.11
C ASN A 63 -29.24 5.77 -36.81
N LYS A 64 -28.64 6.96 -36.70
CA LYS A 64 -27.33 7.23 -37.30
C LYS A 64 -26.24 6.46 -36.59
N ILE A 65 -26.24 6.52 -35.26
CA ILE A 65 -25.27 5.83 -34.40
C ILE A 65 -25.40 4.31 -34.60
N ARG A 66 -26.61 3.74 -34.59
CA ARG A 66 -26.86 2.31 -34.88
C ARG A 66 -26.26 1.85 -36.20
N ARG A 67 -26.38 2.65 -37.26
CA ARG A 67 -25.79 2.33 -38.57
C ARG A 67 -24.28 2.33 -38.55
N LEU A 68 -23.65 3.26 -37.82
CA LEU A 68 -22.19 3.36 -37.69
C LEU A 68 -21.62 2.16 -36.89
N ILE A 69 -22.21 1.85 -35.75
CA ILE A 69 -21.82 0.69 -34.93
C ILE A 69 -21.96 -0.62 -35.73
N LYS A 70 -23.08 -0.80 -36.47
CA LYS A 70 -23.29 -2.01 -37.30
C LYS A 70 -22.27 -2.18 -38.42
N LYS A 71 -21.68 -1.08 -38.92
CA LYS A 71 -20.64 -1.11 -39.96
C LYS A 71 -19.25 -1.31 -39.42
N MET A 72 -19.05 -1.13 -38.10
CA MET A 72 -17.77 -1.28 -37.45
C MET A 72 -17.32 -2.75 -37.53
N LYS A 73 -16.05 -2.98 -37.89
CA LYS A 73 -15.46 -4.29 -37.89
C LYS A 73 -14.96 -4.60 -36.49
N LYS A 74 -15.40 -5.70 -35.88
CA LYS A 74 -14.90 -6.19 -34.60
C LYS A 74 -13.42 -6.49 -34.73
N ASP A 75 -12.65 -6.19 -33.69
CA ASP A 75 -11.19 -6.41 -33.59
C ASP A 75 -10.31 -5.56 -34.56
N ASP A 76 -10.89 -4.60 -35.27
CA ASP A 76 -10.18 -3.65 -36.13
C ASP A 76 -10.09 -2.28 -35.44
N LEU A 77 -8.92 -1.98 -34.87
CA LEU A 77 -8.66 -0.72 -34.16
C LEU A 77 -8.87 0.54 -35.06
N VAL A 78 -8.56 0.43 -36.35
CA VAL A 78 -8.74 1.55 -37.28
C VAL A 78 -10.24 1.81 -37.51
N SER A 79 -11.03 0.75 -37.69
CA SER A 79 -12.47 0.82 -37.81
C SER A 79 -13.11 1.36 -36.54
N LEU A 80 -12.65 0.94 -35.35
CA LEU A 80 -13.10 1.43 -34.04
C LEU A 80 -12.85 2.94 -33.89
N LYS A 81 -11.59 3.39 -34.08
CA LYS A 81 -11.20 4.81 -33.98
C LYS A 81 -12.04 5.69 -34.92
N LYS A 82 -12.20 5.27 -36.17
CA LYS A 82 -13.00 6.01 -37.17
C LYS A 82 -14.47 6.12 -36.76
N THR A 83 -15.08 5.00 -36.38
CA THR A 83 -16.50 4.94 -35.97
C THR A 83 -16.73 5.75 -34.69
N GLY A 84 -15.88 5.62 -33.67
CA GLY A 84 -15.97 6.39 -32.44
C GLY A 84 -15.87 7.89 -32.69
N LEU A 85 -14.91 8.33 -33.51
CA LEU A 85 -14.76 9.74 -33.88
C LEU A 85 -15.98 10.31 -34.57
N GLU A 86 -16.54 9.61 -35.58
CA GLU A 86 -17.73 10.03 -36.31
C GLU A 86 -18.95 10.19 -35.38
N ILE A 87 -19.13 9.24 -34.43
CA ILE A 87 -20.25 9.32 -33.48
C ILE A 87 -20.06 10.51 -32.53
N ARG A 88 -18.85 10.68 -31.95
CA ARG A 88 -18.55 11.82 -31.09
C ARG A 88 -18.77 13.17 -31.77
N GLN A 89 -18.40 13.30 -33.05
CA GLN A 89 -18.66 14.51 -33.83
C GLN A 89 -20.16 14.78 -34.04
N LEU A 90 -20.95 13.74 -34.30
CA LEU A 90 -22.42 13.88 -34.43
C LEU A 90 -23.05 14.41 -33.14
N ILE A 91 -22.62 13.91 -31.98
CA ILE A 91 -23.12 14.35 -30.66
C ILE A 91 -22.68 15.80 -30.39
N ARG A 92 -21.39 16.11 -30.57
CA ARG A 92 -20.83 17.46 -30.32
C ARG A 92 -21.49 18.54 -31.18
N ASN A 93 -21.94 18.21 -32.38
CA ASN A 93 -22.62 19.12 -33.28
C ASN A 93 -24.14 19.19 -33.08
N GLY A 94 -24.67 18.40 -32.12
CA GLY A 94 -26.10 18.37 -31.82
C GLY A 94 -26.61 19.68 -31.21
N LYS A 95 -27.87 20.02 -31.53
CA LYS A 95 -28.55 21.20 -30.96
C LYS A 95 -29.25 20.84 -29.65
N TRP A 96 -29.21 21.75 -28.70
CA TRP A 96 -29.89 21.56 -27.43
C TRP A 96 -31.41 21.66 -27.57
N PRO A 97 -32.20 20.72 -27.00
CA PRO A 97 -33.62 20.96 -26.81
C PRO A 97 -33.83 22.18 -25.88
N ARG A 98 -34.80 23.01 -26.23
CA ARG A 98 -35.01 24.30 -25.55
C ARG A 98 -35.19 24.12 -24.03
N GLN A 99 -36.06 23.21 -23.64
CA GLN A 99 -36.38 22.98 -22.23
C GLN A 99 -35.14 22.51 -21.43
N VAL A 100 -34.41 21.52 -21.93
CA VAL A 100 -33.18 21.03 -21.27
C VAL A 100 -32.14 22.15 -21.10
N LYS A 101 -31.99 22.99 -22.13
CA LYS A 101 -31.06 24.14 -22.10
C LYS A 101 -31.45 25.15 -21.03
N GLU A 102 -32.74 25.50 -20.93
CA GLU A 102 -33.24 26.44 -19.91
C GLU A 102 -33.06 25.86 -18.50
N GLU A 103 -33.45 24.59 -18.23
CA GLU A 103 -33.27 23.95 -16.92
C GLU A 103 -31.79 23.89 -16.46
N ILE A 104 -30.84 23.63 -17.37
CA ILE A 104 -29.41 23.67 -17.08
C ILE A 104 -28.97 25.07 -16.61
N ARG A 105 -29.38 26.11 -17.35
CA ARG A 105 -29.04 27.51 -17.02
C ARG A 105 -29.59 27.92 -15.67
N ASP A 106 -30.86 27.64 -15.44
CA ASP A 106 -31.56 28.00 -14.20
C ASP A 106 -30.91 27.30 -13.00
N SER A 107 -30.67 26.00 -13.11
CA SER A 107 -30.00 25.22 -12.03
C SER A 107 -28.59 25.72 -11.75
N TYR A 108 -27.81 26.09 -12.75
CA TYR A 108 -26.50 26.69 -12.56
C TYR A 108 -26.55 28.08 -11.88
N THR A 109 -27.53 28.89 -12.25
CA THR A 109 -27.77 30.20 -11.63
C THR A 109 -28.10 30.02 -10.14
N LEU A 110 -29.01 29.09 -9.82
CA LEU A 110 -29.34 28.74 -8.43
C LEU A 110 -28.13 28.22 -7.64
N LEU A 111 -27.30 27.37 -8.27
CA LEU A 111 -26.08 26.88 -7.67
C LEU A 111 -25.11 28.03 -7.37
N SER A 112 -24.93 28.96 -8.32
CA SER A 112 -24.03 30.10 -8.13
C SER A 112 -24.52 31.02 -6.98
N GLN A 113 -25.80 31.28 -6.91
CA GLN A 113 -26.42 32.04 -5.80
C GLN A 113 -26.23 31.35 -4.43
N LYS A 114 -26.39 30.00 -4.37
CA LYS A 114 -26.18 29.20 -3.14
C LYS A 114 -24.76 29.35 -2.59
N PHE A 115 -23.76 29.59 -3.45
CA PHE A 115 -22.36 29.81 -3.07
C PHE A 115 -21.98 31.31 -3.01
N GLY A 116 -22.94 32.24 -3.18
CA GLY A 116 -22.68 33.69 -3.10
C GLY A 116 -21.80 34.21 -4.24
N GLN A 117 -21.87 33.61 -5.41
CA GLN A 117 -21.06 33.94 -6.60
C GLN A 117 -22.00 34.18 -7.79
N ASP A 118 -21.63 35.12 -8.67
CA ASP A 118 -22.35 35.31 -9.93
C ASP A 118 -22.07 34.17 -10.91
N ILE A 119 -20.82 33.71 -10.95
CA ILE A 119 -20.33 32.62 -11.79
C ILE A 119 -19.46 31.71 -10.90
N THR A 120 -19.99 30.54 -10.58
CA THR A 120 -19.26 29.54 -9.79
C THR A 120 -18.49 28.56 -10.66
N ASP A 121 -17.32 28.12 -10.20
CA ASP A 121 -16.54 27.07 -10.84
C ASP A 121 -17.08 25.69 -10.48
N VAL A 122 -17.27 24.84 -11.49
CA VAL A 122 -17.82 23.49 -11.33
C VAL A 122 -16.98 22.43 -12.04
N ALA A 123 -17.07 21.20 -11.54
CA ALA A 123 -16.68 20.00 -12.26
C ALA A 123 -17.91 19.44 -13.00
N VAL A 124 -17.74 19.10 -14.26
CA VAL A 124 -18.76 18.44 -15.08
C VAL A 124 -18.28 17.01 -15.34
N ARG A 125 -18.97 16.04 -14.76
CA ARG A 125 -18.53 14.63 -14.71
C ARG A 125 -19.62 13.70 -15.23
N SER A 126 -19.27 12.73 -16.07
CA SER A 126 -20.20 11.68 -16.51
C SER A 126 -20.53 10.70 -15.37
N SER A 127 -21.77 10.19 -15.39
CA SER A 127 -22.28 9.16 -14.47
C SER A 127 -23.18 8.19 -15.26
N ALA A 128 -22.63 7.04 -15.65
CA ALA A 128 -23.37 6.07 -16.46
C ALA A 128 -24.24 5.16 -15.58
N THR A 129 -25.35 4.66 -16.13
CA THR A 129 -26.24 3.71 -15.44
C THR A 129 -25.61 2.32 -15.28
N SER A 130 -24.64 1.98 -16.11
CA SER A 130 -23.88 0.73 -16.03
C SER A 130 -22.54 0.87 -15.28
N GLU A 131 -22.24 2.02 -14.73
CA GLU A 131 -21.06 2.25 -13.91
C GLU A 131 -21.30 1.63 -12.51
N ASP A 132 -20.29 0.96 -11.97
CA ASP A 132 -20.32 0.29 -10.65
C ASP A 132 -21.25 -0.94 -10.58
N LEU A 133 -21.51 -1.61 -11.71
CA LEU A 133 -22.19 -2.90 -11.69
C LEU A 133 -21.31 -3.98 -10.99
N PRO A 134 -21.93 -4.96 -10.29
CA PRO A 134 -21.19 -6.00 -9.57
C PRO A 134 -20.19 -6.77 -10.43
N ASP A 135 -20.44 -6.95 -11.73
CA ASP A 135 -19.64 -7.78 -12.63
C ASP A 135 -18.81 -7.00 -13.64
N ALA A 136 -18.93 -5.65 -13.67
CA ALA A 136 -18.20 -4.81 -14.62
C ALA A 136 -17.99 -3.39 -14.07
N SER A 137 -16.74 -2.98 -13.97
CA SER A 137 -16.39 -1.60 -13.57
C SER A 137 -16.08 -0.77 -14.81
N PHE A 138 -16.87 0.27 -15.07
CA PHE A 138 -16.59 1.26 -16.11
C PHE A 138 -15.57 2.34 -15.64
N ALA A 139 -14.77 2.04 -14.64
CA ALA A 139 -13.81 2.99 -14.08
C ALA A 139 -12.85 3.52 -15.17
N GLY A 140 -12.66 4.84 -15.22
CA GLY A 140 -11.74 5.49 -16.14
C GLY A 140 -12.20 5.55 -17.61
N GLN A 141 -13.41 5.06 -17.95
CA GLN A 141 -13.89 5.01 -19.33
C GLN A 141 -14.47 6.34 -19.84
N GLN A 142 -14.74 7.29 -18.96
CA GLN A 142 -15.51 8.51 -19.24
C GLN A 142 -14.74 9.77 -18.86
N GLU A 143 -15.16 10.91 -19.39
CA GLU A 143 -14.46 12.19 -19.27
C GLU A 143 -14.99 13.05 -18.11
N THR A 144 -14.09 13.88 -17.56
CA THR A 144 -14.37 14.90 -16.53
C THR A 144 -13.80 16.22 -17.00
N TYR A 145 -14.58 17.30 -16.85
CA TYR A 145 -14.17 18.67 -17.15
C TYR A 145 -14.12 19.48 -15.86
N LEU A 146 -12.95 19.98 -15.51
CA LEU A 146 -12.70 20.75 -14.29
C LEU A 146 -12.64 22.25 -14.56
N ASN A 147 -12.97 23.08 -13.56
CA ASN A 147 -12.95 24.55 -13.66
C ASN A 147 -13.87 25.11 -14.76
N VAL A 148 -15.01 24.44 -15.02
CA VAL A 148 -16.01 24.94 -15.98
C VAL A 148 -16.77 26.11 -15.36
N ARG A 149 -16.95 27.20 -16.13
CA ARG A 149 -17.57 28.44 -15.68
C ARG A 149 -18.58 28.98 -16.66
N GLY A 150 -19.74 29.33 -16.16
CA GLY A 150 -20.83 29.94 -16.98
C GLY A 150 -21.65 28.91 -17.76
N PRO A 151 -22.89 29.26 -18.08
CA PRO A 151 -23.87 28.33 -18.64
C PRO A 151 -23.49 27.76 -20.01
N GLU A 152 -22.80 28.51 -20.86
CA GLU A 152 -22.43 28.06 -22.21
C GLU A 152 -21.27 27.04 -22.18
N GLU A 153 -20.29 27.21 -21.26
CA GLU A 153 -19.24 26.21 -21.07
C GLU A 153 -19.80 24.94 -20.45
N ILE A 154 -20.77 25.01 -19.52
CA ILE A 154 -21.47 23.84 -18.98
C ILE A 154 -22.20 23.11 -20.10
N LEU A 155 -22.97 23.80 -20.95
CA LEU A 155 -23.63 23.15 -22.06
C LEU A 155 -22.67 22.44 -23.02
N THR A 156 -21.48 23.02 -23.23
CA THR A 156 -20.42 22.41 -24.03
C THR A 156 -19.83 21.19 -23.36
N SER A 157 -19.51 21.29 -22.07
CA SER A 157 -18.93 20.19 -21.28
C SER A 157 -19.91 19.03 -21.14
N VAL A 158 -21.20 19.30 -20.93
CA VAL A 158 -22.23 18.25 -20.87
C VAL A 158 -22.36 17.52 -22.22
N ARG A 159 -22.32 18.21 -23.34
CA ARG A 159 -22.28 17.55 -24.67
C ARG A 159 -21.07 16.69 -24.86
N ASN A 160 -19.93 17.14 -24.38
CA ASN A 160 -18.71 16.37 -24.43
C ASN A 160 -18.80 15.14 -23.53
N CYS A 161 -19.41 15.22 -22.33
CA CYS A 161 -19.73 14.05 -21.51
C CYS A 161 -20.64 13.07 -22.27
N PHE A 162 -21.69 13.54 -22.96
CA PHE A 162 -22.52 12.66 -23.77
C PHE A 162 -21.72 11.96 -24.88
N ALA A 163 -20.81 12.68 -25.53
CA ALA A 163 -19.93 12.14 -26.55
C ALA A 163 -18.95 11.08 -25.98
N SER A 164 -18.53 11.22 -24.73
CA SER A 164 -17.57 10.30 -24.11
C SER A 164 -18.09 8.87 -23.97
N LEU A 165 -19.41 8.66 -24.02
CA LEU A 165 -20.00 7.32 -24.04
C LEU A 165 -19.56 6.52 -25.29
N PHE A 166 -19.08 7.20 -26.33
CA PHE A 166 -18.60 6.60 -27.59
C PHE A 166 -17.09 6.88 -27.81
N THR A 167 -16.31 6.97 -26.75
CA THR A 167 -14.86 6.83 -26.87
C THR A 167 -14.50 5.42 -27.33
N ASP A 168 -13.35 5.27 -27.94
CA ASP A 168 -12.88 4.00 -28.51
C ASP A 168 -12.82 2.92 -27.39
N ARG A 169 -12.33 3.31 -26.20
CA ARG A 169 -12.32 2.49 -25.00
C ARG A 169 -13.71 2.08 -24.51
N ALA A 170 -14.66 3.04 -24.46
CA ALA A 170 -16.02 2.75 -23.99
C ALA A 170 -16.80 1.84 -24.96
N ILE A 171 -16.56 1.96 -26.27
CA ILE A 171 -17.11 1.04 -27.27
C ILE A 171 -16.49 -0.35 -27.09
N SER A 172 -15.15 -0.46 -27.07
CA SER A 172 -14.42 -1.72 -26.89
C SER A 172 -14.81 -2.44 -25.60
N TYR A 173 -14.94 -1.69 -24.49
CA TYR A 173 -15.36 -2.25 -23.21
C TYR A 173 -16.75 -2.92 -23.32
N ARG A 174 -17.75 -2.20 -23.85
CA ARG A 174 -19.10 -2.76 -24.03
C ARG A 174 -19.12 -3.99 -24.93
N ASP A 175 -18.35 -3.98 -26.02
CA ASP A 175 -18.22 -5.14 -26.91
C ASP A 175 -17.63 -6.37 -26.18
N ASN A 176 -16.56 -6.15 -25.38
CA ASN A 176 -15.87 -7.23 -24.65
C ASN A 176 -16.75 -7.86 -23.56
N PHE A 177 -17.59 -7.07 -22.90
CA PHE A 177 -18.48 -7.56 -21.84
C PHE A 177 -19.89 -7.90 -22.33
N GLY A 178 -20.17 -7.78 -23.66
CA GLY A 178 -21.46 -8.13 -24.26
C GLY A 178 -22.58 -7.15 -23.93
N PHE A 179 -22.27 -5.92 -23.52
CA PHE A 179 -23.29 -4.89 -23.29
C PHE A 179 -23.78 -4.28 -24.62
N ASN A 180 -25.10 -4.14 -24.72
CA ASN A 180 -25.65 -3.40 -25.85
C ASN A 180 -25.36 -1.91 -25.73
N HIS A 181 -24.79 -1.28 -26.78
CA HIS A 181 -24.42 0.12 -26.79
C HIS A 181 -25.59 1.09 -26.55
N PHE A 182 -26.83 0.64 -26.71
CA PHE A 182 -28.07 1.46 -26.61
C PHE A 182 -28.87 1.23 -25.34
N ASP A 183 -28.41 0.31 -24.47
CA ASP A 183 -29.06 0.07 -23.17
C ASP A 183 -28.39 0.88 -22.04
N VAL A 184 -27.28 1.56 -22.37
CA VAL A 184 -26.53 2.40 -21.42
C VAL A 184 -26.93 3.85 -21.59
N GLY A 185 -27.56 4.42 -20.60
CA GLY A 185 -27.85 5.85 -20.48
C GLY A 185 -26.74 6.61 -19.77
N LEU A 186 -26.61 7.89 -20.05
CA LEU A 186 -25.62 8.76 -19.41
C LEU A 186 -26.28 9.91 -18.67
N SER A 187 -26.05 9.99 -17.39
CA SER A 187 -26.27 11.17 -16.56
C SER A 187 -25.00 12.00 -16.46
N VAL A 188 -25.11 13.28 -16.12
CA VAL A 188 -23.98 14.18 -15.93
C VAL A 188 -24.10 14.91 -14.60
N CYS A 189 -23.06 14.84 -13.79
CA CYS A 189 -22.89 15.58 -12.56
C CYS A 189 -22.33 16.97 -12.82
N VAL A 190 -22.96 18.01 -12.30
CA VAL A 190 -22.41 19.37 -12.22
C VAL A 190 -22.20 19.69 -10.76
N GLN A 191 -20.96 19.58 -10.29
CA GLN A 191 -20.59 19.68 -8.87
C GLN A 191 -19.73 20.90 -8.62
N LYS A 192 -19.97 21.62 -7.52
CA LYS A 192 -19.10 22.73 -7.10
C LYS A 192 -17.66 22.27 -6.95
N MET A 193 -16.72 22.97 -7.58
CA MET A 193 -15.29 22.71 -7.42
C MET A 193 -14.82 23.00 -6.00
N VAL A 194 -13.98 22.10 -5.48
CA VAL A 194 -13.14 22.36 -4.30
C VAL A 194 -11.82 22.94 -4.79
N ARG A 195 -11.40 24.08 -4.27
CA ARG A 195 -10.20 24.82 -4.75
C ARG A 195 -8.90 24.13 -4.30
N SER A 196 -8.77 22.86 -4.66
CA SER A 196 -7.55 22.10 -4.38
C SER A 196 -6.36 22.47 -5.26
N ASP A 197 -6.59 23.19 -6.35
CA ASP A 197 -5.55 23.85 -7.14
C ASP A 197 -4.64 24.74 -6.28
N LEU A 198 -5.18 25.31 -5.18
CA LEU A 198 -4.47 26.10 -4.18
C LEU A 198 -3.96 25.29 -2.97
N ALA A 199 -4.28 24.00 -2.90
CA ALA A 199 -3.94 23.11 -1.78
C ALA A 199 -3.58 21.70 -2.27
N SER A 200 -4.33 20.68 -1.84
CA SER A 200 -4.02 19.27 -2.12
C SER A 200 -5.28 18.45 -2.34
N SER A 201 -5.13 17.35 -3.04
CA SER A 201 -6.18 16.38 -3.28
C SER A 201 -5.60 14.98 -3.52
N GLY A 202 -6.48 13.99 -3.62
CA GLY A 202 -6.05 12.62 -3.87
C GLY A 202 -7.16 11.60 -3.69
N VAL A 203 -6.75 10.37 -3.41
CA VAL A 203 -7.64 9.23 -3.22
C VAL A 203 -7.38 8.55 -1.86
N ALA A 204 -8.39 7.87 -1.32
CA ALA A 204 -8.22 7.07 -0.12
C ALA A 204 -9.06 5.80 -0.19
N PHE A 205 -8.46 4.69 0.25
CA PHE A 205 -9.04 3.35 0.22
C PHE A 205 -9.22 2.84 1.65
N SER A 206 -10.34 2.18 1.91
CA SER A 206 -10.59 1.58 3.22
C SER A 206 -9.93 0.21 3.42
N LEU A 207 -8.94 -0.13 2.61
CA LEU A 207 -8.11 -1.33 2.72
C LEU A 207 -6.73 -1.07 2.12
N ASP A 208 -5.80 -1.99 2.35
CA ASP A 208 -4.54 -2.02 1.58
C ASP A 208 -4.80 -2.60 0.18
N THR A 209 -4.52 -1.82 -0.85
CA THR A 209 -4.85 -2.17 -2.25
C THR A 209 -4.00 -3.31 -2.81
N GLU A 210 -2.89 -3.67 -2.18
CA GLU A 210 -2.03 -4.78 -2.61
C GLU A 210 -2.45 -6.11 -1.97
N SER A 211 -2.50 -6.14 -0.65
CA SER A 211 -2.81 -7.36 0.10
C SER A 211 -4.30 -7.60 0.33
N GLY A 212 -5.13 -6.56 0.21
CA GLY A 212 -6.53 -6.59 0.62
C GLY A 212 -6.72 -6.56 2.15
N PHE A 213 -5.67 -6.17 2.90
CA PHE A 213 -5.77 -6.10 4.36
C PHE A 213 -6.79 -5.03 4.79
N LYS A 214 -7.83 -5.48 5.50
CA LYS A 214 -9.05 -4.69 5.75
C LYS A 214 -8.92 -3.65 6.86
N ASP A 215 -7.95 -3.79 7.78
CA ASP A 215 -7.90 -2.99 9.00
C ASP A 215 -7.03 -1.72 8.85
N VAL A 216 -6.84 -1.24 7.62
CA VAL A 216 -6.13 0.01 7.31
C VAL A 216 -6.92 0.93 6.38
N VAL A 217 -6.58 2.21 6.44
CA VAL A 217 -6.93 3.21 5.42
C VAL A 217 -5.64 3.61 4.72
N LEU A 218 -5.59 3.45 3.40
CA LEU A 218 -4.51 3.93 2.54
C LEU A 218 -4.93 5.27 1.94
N ILE A 219 -4.12 6.32 2.13
CA ILE A 219 -4.36 7.65 1.57
C ILE A 219 -3.21 8.00 0.65
N ASN A 220 -3.53 8.36 -0.59
CA ASN A 220 -2.60 8.92 -1.55
C ASN A 220 -2.98 10.36 -1.87
N GLY A 221 -1.99 11.26 -1.92
CA GLY A 221 -2.25 12.66 -2.17
C GLY A 221 -1.11 13.42 -2.81
N SER A 222 -1.46 14.49 -3.53
CA SER A 222 -0.52 15.43 -4.11
C SER A 222 -1.05 16.85 -4.05
N TYR A 223 -0.21 17.81 -4.41
CA TYR A 223 -0.64 19.20 -4.58
C TYR A 223 -1.47 19.36 -5.86
N GLY A 224 -2.39 20.31 -5.84
CA GLY A 224 -3.21 20.65 -7.00
C GLY A 224 -4.49 19.82 -7.12
N LEU A 225 -5.04 19.78 -8.32
CA LEU A 225 -6.27 19.03 -8.65
C LEU A 225 -6.00 17.53 -8.68
N GLY A 226 -6.97 16.71 -8.23
CA GLY A 226 -6.85 15.26 -8.03
C GLY A 226 -6.61 14.45 -9.29
N GLU A 227 -6.85 15.04 -10.46
CA GLU A 227 -6.64 14.41 -11.75
C GLU A 227 -5.22 13.87 -11.93
N SER A 228 -4.18 14.59 -11.46
CA SER A 228 -2.79 14.15 -11.52
C SER A 228 -2.50 12.86 -10.74
N VAL A 229 -3.20 12.64 -9.62
CA VAL A 229 -3.08 11.40 -8.82
C VAL A 229 -3.83 10.26 -9.49
N VAL A 230 -5.06 10.51 -9.95
CA VAL A 230 -5.90 9.49 -10.61
C VAL A 230 -5.31 9.03 -11.94
N GLN A 231 -4.77 9.95 -12.74
CA GLN A 231 -4.09 9.62 -14.01
C GLN A 231 -2.68 9.06 -13.80
N GLY A 232 -2.10 9.16 -12.60
CA GLY A 232 -0.75 8.67 -12.31
C GLY A 232 0.37 9.51 -12.91
N THR A 233 0.09 10.77 -13.26
CA THR A 233 1.11 11.69 -13.81
C THR A 233 2.09 12.20 -12.75
N VAL A 234 1.84 11.90 -11.49
CA VAL A 234 2.64 12.30 -10.33
C VAL A 234 2.83 11.13 -9.38
N SER A 235 4.00 11.06 -8.73
CA SER A 235 4.24 10.14 -7.60
C SER A 235 3.73 10.79 -6.31
N PRO A 236 2.58 10.33 -5.74
CA PRO A 236 1.93 10.97 -4.61
C PRO A 236 2.59 10.63 -3.28
N ASP A 237 2.30 11.44 -2.26
CA ASP A 237 2.53 11.05 -0.87
C ASP A 237 1.58 9.92 -0.48
N GLU A 238 2.05 9.02 0.38
CA GLU A 238 1.31 7.87 0.86
C GLU A 238 1.25 7.86 2.39
N PHE A 239 0.06 7.63 2.94
CA PHE A 239 -0.19 7.49 4.38
C PHE A 239 -0.97 6.22 4.62
N LEU A 240 -0.51 5.41 5.56
CA LEU A 240 -1.19 4.19 5.99
C LEU A 240 -1.65 4.35 7.45
N ILE A 241 -2.94 4.23 7.69
CA ILE A 241 -3.56 4.47 8.99
C ILE A 241 -4.27 3.20 9.48
N PHE A 242 -3.98 2.74 10.68
CA PHE A 242 -4.57 1.54 11.26
C PHE A 242 -5.93 1.85 11.91
N LYS A 243 -7.00 1.22 11.41
CA LYS A 243 -8.39 1.52 11.79
C LYS A 243 -8.73 1.17 13.25
N PRO A 244 -8.35 -0.01 13.80
CA PRO A 244 -8.75 -0.36 15.16
C PRO A 244 -8.32 0.69 16.19
N THR A 245 -7.04 1.03 16.23
CA THR A 245 -6.56 2.01 17.22
C THR A 245 -6.94 3.46 16.86
N LEU A 246 -7.25 3.77 15.58
CA LEU A 246 -7.85 5.03 15.19
C LEU A 246 -9.26 5.22 15.80
N LYS A 247 -10.07 4.15 15.80
CA LYS A 247 -11.40 4.14 16.44
C LYS A 247 -11.29 4.36 17.96
N ASP A 248 -10.21 3.88 18.59
CA ASP A 248 -9.90 4.11 20.01
C ASP A 248 -9.32 5.50 20.31
N GLY A 249 -9.15 6.35 19.28
CA GLY A 249 -8.71 7.75 19.43
C GLY A 249 -7.21 7.98 19.31
N PHE A 250 -6.40 6.96 19.02
CA PHE A 250 -4.95 7.10 18.84
C PHE A 250 -4.56 7.74 17.49
N ALA A 251 -3.35 8.29 17.44
CA ALA A 251 -2.75 8.82 16.21
C ALA A 251 -2.09 7.69 15.39
N SER A 252 -2.92 6.85 14.82
CA SER A 252 -2.60 5.52 14.27
C SER A 252 -1.99 5.54 12.87
N ILE A 253 -1.18 6.55 12.54
CA ILE A 253 -0.41 6.57 11.29
C ILE A 253 0.75 5.58 11.42
N ILE A 254 0.64 4.43 10.76
CA ILE A 254 1.61 3.33 10.83
C ILE A 254 2.66 3.37 9.72
N GLU A 255 2.46 4.15 8.67
CA GLU A 255 3.45 4.40 7.63
C GLU A 255 3.21 5.75 6.94
N LYS A 256 4.31 6.40 6.51
CA LYS A 256 4.30 7.56 5.62
C LYS A 256 5.42 7.43 4.61
N LYS A 257 5.07 7.56 3.33
CA LYS A 257 6.04 7.63 2.23
C LYS A 257 5.88 8.96 1.50
N MET A 258 6.97 9.63 1.24
CA MET A 258 6.96 10.91 0.52
C MET A 258 7.11 10.67 -0.97
N GLY A 259 6.16 11.18 -1.76
CA GLY A 259 6.22 11.19 -3.21
C GLY A 259 7.10 12.32 -3.75
N LYS A 260 7.50 12.23 -5.01
CA LYS A 260 8.27 13.30 -5.66
C LYS A 260 7.44 14.55 -5.91
N LYS A 261 6.17 14.39 -6.30
CA LYS A 261 5.21 15.50 -6.52
C LYS A 261 5.78 16.62 -7.39
N GLU A 262 6.47 16.27 -8.47
CA GLU A 262 7.19 17.22 -9.33
C GLU A 262 6.27 18.23 -10.00
N ASN A 263 5.05 17.80 -10.35
CA ASN A 263 4.08 18.62 -11.06
C ASN A 263 2.73 18.63 -10.32
N LYS A 264 1.96 19.69 -10.54
CA LYS A 264 0.57 19.82 -10.09
C LYS A 264 -0.29 20.44 -11.18
N ILE A 265 -1.57 20.08 -11.20
CA ILE A 265 -2.57 20.70 -12.08
C ILE A 265 -3.27 21.80 -11.32
N ILE A 266 -3.34 22.99 -11.92
CA ILE A 266 -4.00 24.17 -11.37
C ILE A 266 -4.97 24.78 -12.41
N TYR A 267 -5.78 25.74 -11.98
CA TYR A 267 -6.58 26.52 -12.91
C TYR A 267 -5.69 27.30 -13.87
N SER A 268 -6.02 27.26 -15.17
CA SER A 268 -5.30 28.05 -16.17
C SER A 268 -5.74 29.50 -16.13
N THR A 269 -4.79 30.39 -16.44
CA THR A 269 -5.04 31.81 -16.72
C THR A 269 -5.15 32.10 -18.22
N ASP A 270 -4.81 31.11 -19.05
CA ASP A 270 -4.82 31.26 -20.51
C ASP A 270 -6.25 31.13 -21.07
N PRO A 271 -6.66 32.04 -21.98
CA PRO A 271 -7.98 31.96 -22.62
C PRO A 271 -8.16 30.64 -23.39
N GLY A 272 -9.27 29.95 -23.13
CA GLY A 272 -9.61 28.70 -23.82
C GLY A 272 -9.03 27.43 -23.19
N GLN A 273 -8.21 27.54 -22.16
CA GLN A 273 -7.68 26.40 -21.38
C GLN A 273 -8.24 26.45 -19.96
N LEU A 274 -8.92 25.39 -19.51
CA LEU A 274 -9.55 25.35 -18.18
C LEU A 274 -8.55 25.09 -17.06
N VAL A 275 -7.57 24.24 -17.28
CA VAL A 275 -6.53 23.83 -16.32
C VAL A 275 -5.18 23.75 -17.01
N THR A 276 -4.10 23.89 -16.24
CA THR A 276 -2.71 23.78 -16.72
C THR A 276 -1.84 23.04 -15.73
N THR A 277 -0.77 22.40 -16.23
CA THR A 277 0.22 21.72 -15.39
C THR A 277 1.39 22.66 -15.10
N VAL A 278 1.75 22.79 -13.83
CA VAL A 278 2.90 23.60 -13.39
C VAL A 278 3.83 22.79 -12.50
N HIS A 279 5.11 23.16 -12.51
CA HIS A 279 6.11 22.54 -11.65
C HIS A 279 5.90 22.94 -10.18
N VAL A 280 6.10 22.00 -9.25
CA VAL A 280 6.07 22.20 -7.81
C VAL A 280 7.46 22.61 -7.34
N GLY A 281 7.58 23.73 -6.62
CA GLY A 281 8.87 24.18 -6.11
C GLY A 281 9.53 23.18 -5.15
N ASN A 282 10.87 23.11 -5.16
CA ASN A 282 11.64 22.12 -4.40
C ASN A 282 11.29 22.07 -2.91
N THR A 283 11.12 23.21 -2.26
CA THR A 283 10.72 23.27 -0.84
C THR A 283 9.38 22.58 -0.59
N GLN A 284 8.41 22.78 -1.49
CA GLN A 284 7.08 22.15 -1.39
C GLN A 284 7.13 20.67 -1.70
N GLN A 285 8.03 20.22 -2.59
CA GLN A 285 8.26 18.80 -2.84
C GLN A 285 8.82 18.07 -1.61
N ASP A 286 9.59 18.78 -0.74
CA ASP A 286 10.20 18.25 0.48
C ASP A 286 9.23 18.20 1.66
N GLU A 287 7.97 18.57 1.48
CA GLU A 287 6.92 18.54 2.48
C GLU A 287 5.80 17.57 2.08
N PHE A 288 5.15 16.97 3.08
CA PHE A 288 3.95 16.17 2.82
C PHE A 288 2.79 17.09 2.42
N CYS A 289 2.03 16.70 1.41
CA CYS A 289 0.92 17.50 0.87
C CYS A 289 -0.24 17.70 1.87
N ILE A 290 -0.34 16.87 2.91
CA ILE A 290 -1.28 17.01 4.02
C ILE A 290 -0.60 16.79 5.37
N THR A 291 -1.14 17.41 6.40
CA THR A 291 -0.71 17.22 7.79
C THR A 291 -1.19 15.90 8.38
N ASP A 292 -0.52 15.39 9.43
CA ASP A 292 -0.95 14.20 10.17
C ASP A 292 -2.39 14.34 10.69
N ARG A 293 -2.81 15.55 11.13
CA ARG A 293 -4.18 15.82 11.58
C ARG A 293 -5.21 15.69 10.45
N GLN A 294 -4.89 16.16 9.26
CA GLN A 294 -5.77 16.04 8.08
C GLN A 294 -5.86 14.58 7.64
N ALA A 295 -4.74 13.85 7.59
CA ALA A 295 -4.72 12.43 7.26
C ALA A 295 -5.57 11.58 8.24
N LEU A 296 -5.44 11.81 9.55
CA LEU A 296 -6.26 11.14 10.58
C LEU A 296 -7.74 11.50 10.47
N LYS A 297 -8.08 12.77 10.16
CA LYS A 297 -9.46 13.19 9.93
C LYS A 297 -10.06 12.50 8.71
N LEU A 298 -9.31 12.47 7.61
CA LEU A 298 -9.73 11.81 6.38
C LEU A 298 -9.93 10.31 6.62
N ALA A 299 -9.00 9.64 7.29
CA ALA A 299 -9.13 8.22 7.62
C ALA A 299 -10.37 7.91 8.46
N LYS A 300 -10.71 8.77 9.43
CA LYS A 300 -11.98 8.65 10.20
C LYS A 300 -13.20 8.75 9.28
N TRP A 301 -13.21 9.67 8.33
CA TRP A 301 -14.29 9.81 7.37
C TRP A 301 -14.43 8.57 6.48
N VAL A 302 -13.30 8.04 5.98
CA VAL A 302 -13.29 6.81 5.18
C VAL A 302 -13.86 5.63 5.97
N CYS A 303 -13.50 5.49 7.27
CA CYS A 303 -14.11 4.46 8.14
C CYS A 303 -15.62 4.65 8.30
N ILE A 304 -16.10 5.89 8.49
CA ILE A 304 -17.54 6.18 8.59
C ILE A 304 -18.26 5.80 7.29
N ILE A 305 -17.68 6.09 6.14
CA ILE A 305 -18.24 5.75 4.82
C ILE A 305 -18.28 4.23 4.65
N GLU A 306 -17.18 3.52 4.97
CA GLU A 306 -17.13 2.05 4.92
C GLU A 306 -18.18 1.41 5.85
N ASP A 307 -18.27 1.86 7.10
CA ASP A 307 -19.23 1.35 8.08
C ASP A 307 -20.68 1.59 7.59
N TYR A 308 -20.94 2.75 6.97
CA TYR A 308 -22.23 3.09 6.38
C TYR A 308 -22.63 2.13 5.25
N TYR A 309 -21.76 1.95 4.23
CA TYR A 309 -22.05 1.05 3.12
C TYR A 309 -22.10 -0.42 3.54
N THR A 310 -21.29 -0.83 4.52
CA THR A 310 -21.33 -2.19 5.11
C THR A 310 -22.67 -2.47 5.76
N ASN A 311 -23.20 -1.53 6.55
CA ASN A 311 -24.53 -1.65 7.17
C ASN A 311 -25.65 -1.69 6.12
N LEU A 312 -25.56 -0.84 5.11
CA LEU A 312 -26.55 -0.76 4.04
C LEU A 312 -26.62 -2.06 3.20
N LYS A 313 -25.47 -2.68 2.91
CA LYS A 313 -25.39 -3.91 2.12
C LYS A 313 -25.46 -5.20 2.93
N GLY A 314 -25.38 -5.14 4.26
CA GLY A 314 -25.41 -6.29 5.14
C GLY A 314 -24.18 -7.20 5.08
N HIS A 315 -23.11 -6.78 4.41
CA HIS A 315 -21.81 -7.44 4.37
C HIS A 315 -20.69 -6.39 4.26
N TRP A 316 -19.48 -6.78 4.63
CA TRP A 316 -18.33 -5.89 4.53
C TRP A 316 -18.19 -5.31 3.12
N CYS A 317 -18.17 -3.99 3.03
CA CYS A 317 -18.17 -3.23 1.80
C CYS A 317 -17.06 -2.17 1.87
N PRO A 318 -15.83 -2.53 1.48
CA PRO A 318 -14.75 -1.56 1.40
C PRO A 318 -15.06 -0.49 0.35
N VAL A 319 -14.47 0.68 0.54
CA VAL A 319 -14.74 1.85 -0.30
C VAL A 319 -13.44 2.48 -0.80
N ASP A 320 -13.48 3.02 -2.01
CA ASP A 320 -12.54 4.00 -2.49
C ASP A 320 -13.18 5.40 -2.51
N THR A 321 -12.41 6.42 -2.19
CA THR A 321 -12.88 7.79 -2.07
C THR A 321 -11.92 8.75 -2.73
N GLU A 322 -12.46 9.77 -3.41
CA GLU A 322 -11.70 10.94 -3.84
C GLU A 322 -11.89 12.06 -2.81
N TRP A 323 -10.81 12.70 -2.43
CA TRP A 323 -10.81 13.79 -1.45
C TRP A 323 -10.08 15.03 -1.97
N ALA A 324 -10.45 16.19 -1.42
CA ALA A 324 -9.80 17.44 -1.75
C ALA A 324 -9.81 18.40 -0.53
N ILE A 325 -8.77 19.24 -0.41
CA ILE A 325 -8.70 20.35 0.52
C ILE A 325 -8.95 21.64 -0.24
N ASP A 326 -9.88 22.43 0.24
CA ASP A 326 -10.16 23.74 -0.30
C ASP A 326 -9.10 24.74 0.20
N GLY A 327 -8.29 25.26 -0.72
CA GLY A 327 -7.18 26.17 -0.39
C GLY A 327 -7.62 27.56 0.09
N LEU A 328 -8.90 27.93 -0.08
CA LEU A 328 -9.45 29.18 0.42
C LEU A 328 -9.92 29.06 1.88
N SER A 329 -10.60 27.96 2.19
CA SER A 329 -11.18 27.73 3.53
C SER A 329 -10.37 26.79 4.42
N GLY A 330 -9.41 26.06 3.85
CA GLY A 330 -8.65 24.98 4.54
C GLY A 330 -9.50 23.76 4.89
N LYS A 331 -10.75 23.67 4.41
CA LYS A 331 -11.66 22.56 4.72
C LYS A 331 -11.39 21.35 3.83
N LEU A 332 -11.48 20.17 4.45
CA LEU A 332 -11.43 18.88 3.76
C LEU A 332 -12.81 18.51 3.23
N PHE A 333 -12.87 17.93 2.03
CA PHE A 333 -14.07 17.43 1.37
C PHE A 333 -13.86 16.01 0.83
N ILE A 334 -14.94 15.21 0.82
CA ILE A 334 -15.05 14.01 -0.02
C ILE A 334 -15.78 14.43 -1.30
N VAL A 335 -15.16 14.21 -2.45
CA VAL A 335 -15.69 14.62 -3.74
C VAL A 335 -16.33 13.47 -4.51
N GLN A 336 -15.99 12.23 -4.16
CA GLN A 336 -16.60 11.00 -4.66
C GLN A 336 -16.34 9.87 -3.68
N ALA A 337 -17.25 8.88 -3.60
CA ALA A 337 -17.00 7.58 -2.99
C ALA A 337 -17.74 6.48 -3.74
N ARG A 338 -17.16 5.29 -3.80
CA ARG A 338 -17.79 4.10 -4.39
C ARG A 338 -17.32 2.83 -3.66
N PRO A 339 -18.12 1.73 -3.72
CA PRO A 339 -17.68 0.43 -3.26
C PRO A 339 -16.45 -0.08 -4.04
N GLU A 340 -15.49 -0.66 -3.33
CA GLU A 340 -14.34 -1.34 -3.93
C GLU A 340 -14.78 -2.72 -4.46
N THR A 341 -14.31 -3.12 -5.65
CA THR A 341 -14.81 -4.31 -6.35
C THR A 341 -13.79 -5.42 -6.58
N ILE A 342 -12.50 -5.19 -6.33
CA ILE A 342 -11.42 -6.15 -6.62
C ILE A 342 -11.25 -7.14 -5.47
N HIS A 343 -10.99 -6.64 -4.26
CA HIS A 343 -10.72 -7.46 -3.09
C HIS A 343 -11.99 -8.03 -2.44
N SER A 344 -13.12 -7.33 -2.57
CA SER A 344 -14.42 -7.80 -2.06
C SER A 344 -14.89 -9.10 -2.73
N ARG A 345 -14.37 -9.45 -3.90
CA ARG A 345 -14.75 -10.65 -4.70
C ARG A 345 -13.86 -11.88 -4.51
N LYS A 346 -12.67 -11.74 -3.89
CA LYS A 346 -11.78 -12.89 -3.71
C LYS A 346 -12.41 -13.93 -2.78
N LYS A 347 -12.86 -15.05 -3.37
CA LYS A 347 -13.39 -16.23 -2.65
C LYS A 347 -12.36 -17.34 -2.45
N ASP A 348 -11.18 -17.29 -3.07
CA ASP A 348 -10.16 -18.33 -3.02
C ASP A 348 -9.26 -18.12 -1.79
N ASN A 349 -9.43 -18.99 -0.80
CA ASN A 349 -8.65 -18.99 0.45
C ASN A 349 -7.32 -19.76 0.25
N SER A 350 -6.61 -19.47 -0.85
CA SER A 350 -5.30 -20.07 -1.12
C SER A 350 -4.20 -19.00 -1.17
N LEU A 351 -3.06 -19.31 -0.56
CA LEU A 351 -1.85 -18.50 -0.68
C LEU A 351 -1.08 -18.97 -1.93
N ILE A 352 -0.78 -18.05 -2.83
CA ILE A 352 0.08 -18.28 -3.99
C ILE A 352 1.38 -17.54 -3.76
N GLU A 353 2.50 -18.25 -3.83
CA GLU A 353 3.84 -17.68 -3.70
C GLU A 353 4.60 -17.90 -5.02
N TYR A 354 5.22 -16.83 -5.52
CA TYR A 354 6.14 -16.87 -6.65
C TYR A 354 7.56 -16.83 -6.10
N ILE A 355 8.35 -17.86 -6.37
CA ILE A 355 9.70 -18.03 -5.82
C ILE A 355 10.69 -18.06 -6.98
N ILE A 356 11.58 -17.07 -7.06
CA ILE A 356 12.65 -17.01 -8.07
C ILE A 356 13.77 -17.96 -7.64
N ASP A 357 14.22 -18.80 -8.57
CA ASP A 357 15.40 -19.65 -8.39
C ASP A 357 16.69 -18.78 -8.57
N ASP A 358 17.72 -19.03 -7.76
CA ASP A 358 19.05 -18.40 -7.87
C ASP A 358 19.09 -16.83 -7.90
N ILE A 359 18.23 -16.18 -7.12
CA ILE A 359 18.08 -14.72 -7.07
C ILE A 359 19.41 -13.97 -6.84
N ASN A 360 20.37 -14.59 -6.15
CA ASN A 360 21.67 -13.99 -5.82
C ASN A 360 22.58 -13.80 -7.05
N ARG A 361 22.27 -14.46 -8.18
CA ARG A 361 23.00 -14.33 -9.45
C ARG A 361 22.31 -13.42 -10.45
N ALA A 362 21.11 -12.97 -10.13
CA ALA A 362 20.30 -12.16 -11.03
C ALA A 362 20.70 -10.69 -10.98
N THR A 363 20.93 -10.08 -12.14
CA THR A 363 21.24 -8.65 -12.24
C THR A 363 19.97 -7.83 -12.27
N ILE A 364 19.81 -6.90 -11.33
CA ILE A 364 18.69 -5.95 -11.29
C ILE A 364 19.00 -4.81 -12.28
N ARG A 365 18.12 -4.56 -13.24
CA ARG A 365 18.20 -3.48 -14.22
C ARG A 365 17.54 -2.20 -13.74
N VAL A 366 16.36 -2.32 -13.16
CA VAL A 366 15.59 -1.18 -12.63
C VAL A 366 14.64 -1.63 -11.51
N THR A 367 14.29 -0.71 -10.63
CA THR A 367 13.34 -0.94 -9.54
C THR A 367 12.24 0.12 -9.54
N GLY A 368 11.10 -0.19 -8.94
CA GLY A 368 9.97 0.72 -8.77
C GLY A 368 8.99 0.19 -7.73
N ILE A 369 7.79 0.71 -7.70
CA ILE A 369 6.74 0.26 -6.79
C ILE A 369 6.09 -1.00 -7.38
N ALA A 370 6.08 -2.09 -6.62
CA ALA A 370 5.41 -3.33 -6.99
C ALA A 370 3.88 -3.16 -6.95
N VAL A 371 3.22 -3.70 -7.97
CA VAL A 371 1.77 -3.80 -8.07
C VAL A 371 1.39 -5.26 -8.31
N GLY A 372 0.66 -5.83 -7.36
CA GLY A 372 0.41 -7.26 -7.28
C GLY A 372 1.59 -8.04 -6.65
N ASP A 373 1.53 -9.37 -6.74
CA ASP A 373 2.50 -10.29 -6.11
C ASP A 373 3.02 -11.36 -7.07
N LYS A 374 2.86 -11.13 -8.37
CA LYS A 374 3.22 -12.09 -9.42
C LYS A 374 4.58 -11.79 -10.06
N ILE A 375 5.01 -12.73 -10.86
CA ILE A 375 6.15 -12.58 -11.77
C ILE A 375 5.63 -12.67 -13.20
N GLY A 376 6.09 -11.75 -14.05
CA GLY A 376 5.87 -11.78 -15.50
C GLY A 376 7.19 -11.83 -16.25
N GLN A 377 7.20 -12.48 -17.39
CA GLN A 377 8.41 -12.64 -18.21
C GLN A 377 8.06 -12.43 -19.68
N GLY A 378 8.97 -11.87 -20.44
CA GLY A 378 8.77 -11.66 -21.86
C GLY A 378 9.79 -10.73 -22.49
N LYS A 379 9.56 -10.42 -23.77
CA LYS A 379 10.35 -9.45 -24.53
C LYS A 379 9.82 -8.04 -24.29
N ILE A 380 10.72 -7.11 -24.11
CA ILE A 380 10.39 -5.69 -23.95
C ILE A 380 9.81 -5.14 -25.26
N GLN A 381 8.64 -4.51 -25.11
CA GLN A 381 8.08 -3.62 -26.13
C GLN A 381 7.94 -2.23 -25.50
N LYS A 382 8.84 -1.33 -25.93
CA LYS A 382 8.86 0.06 -25.47
C LYS A 382 7.94 0.89 -26.35
N MET A 383 6.99 1.59 -25.71
CA MET A 383 5.99 2.40 -26.38
C MET A 383 5.85 3.75 -25.67
N TYR A 384 5.83 4.84 -26.45
CA TYR A 384 5.61 6.19 -25.92
C TYR A 384 4.24 6.75 -26.27
N SER A 385 3.64 6.27 -27.35
CA SER A 385 2.29 6.61 -27.78
C SER A 385 1.60 5.43 -28.48
N LEU A 386 0.28 5.44 -28.52
CA LEU A 386 -0.52 4.39 -29.19
C LEU A 386 -0.65 4.59 -30.71
N ASP A 387 -0.30 5.76 -31.21
CA ASP A 387 -0.48 6.15 -32.61
C ASP A 387 0.86 6.24 -33.40
N GLY A 388 1.96 5.95 -32.74
CA GLY A 388 3.29 5.89 -33.36
C GLY A 388 3.80 7.23 -33.93
N ARG A 389 3.17 8.38 -33.58
CA ARG A 389 3.56 9.70 -34.11
C ARG A 389 4.95 10.16 -33.74
N ASP A 390 5.50 9.61 -32.68
CA ASP A 390 6.83 9.87 -32.15
C ASP A 390 7.89 8.91 -32.70
N GLY A 391 7.54 8.08 -33.69
CA GLY A 391 8.42 7.05 -34.27
C GLY A 391 8.55 5.79 -33.40
N SER A 392 7.76 5.68 -32.33
CA SER A 392 7.61 4.45 -31.55
C SER A 392 6.68 3.44 -32.26
N PHE A 393 6.64 2.21 -31.71
CA PHE A 393 5.68 1.19 -32.18
C PHE A 393 4.23 1.65 -32.00
N ASP A 394 3.41 1.44 -33.02
CA ASP A 394 1.98 1.81 -33.06
C ASP A 394 1.03 0.80 -32.36
N GLY A 395 1.55 -0.10 -31.57
CA GLY A 395 0.80 -1.16 -30.89
C GLY A 395 0.35 -2.33 -31.77
N SER A 396 0.46 -2.23 -33.10
CA SER A 396 0.07 -3.31 -34.03
C SER A 396 0.97 -4.54 -33.91
N ASN A 397 2.19 -4.35 -33.47
CA ASN A 397 3.22 -5.40 -33.32
C ASN A 397 3.35 -5.94 -31.89
N PHE A 398 2.52 -5.47 -30.91
CA PHE A 398 2.57 -5.98 -29.54
C PHE A 398 1.99 -7.40 -29.50
N GLN A 399 2.85 -8.37 -29.14
CA GLN A 399 2.48 -9.78 -29.05
C GLN A 399 1.93 -10.11 -27.66
N GLU A 400 1.12 -11.16 -27.58
CA GLU A 400 0.71 -11.71 -26.29
C GLU A 400 1.92 -12.28 -25.54
N GLY A 401 2.10 -11.85 -24.29
CA GLY A 401 3.24 -12.24 -23.47
C GLY A 401 4.43 -11.27 -23.51
N ASP A 402 4.38 -10.19 -24.29
CA ASP A 402 5.39 -9.13 -24.24
C ASP A 402 5.31 -8.34 -22.94
N VAL A 403 6.39 -7.67 -22.56
CA VAL A 403 6.45 -6.74 -21.44
C VAL A 403 6.31 -5.30 -21.96
N LEU A 404 5.26 -4.62 -21.52
CA LEU A 404 5.04 -3.22 -21.86
C LEU A 404 5.94 -2.30 -21.04
N VAL A 405 6.74 -1.46 -21.70
CA VAL A 405 7.57 -0.42 -21.05
C VAL A 405 7.19 0.94 -21.63
N THR A 406 6.75 1.87 -20.77
CA THR A 406 6.28 3.20 -21.18
C THR A 406 6.52 4.26 -20.11
N GLU A 407 6.39 5.54 -20.48
CA GLU A 407 6.42 6.65 -19.52
C GLU A 407 5.26 6.57 -18.51
N MET A 408 4.05 6.38 -19.02
CA MET A 408 2.81 6.23 -18.25
C MET A 408 1.72 5.64 -19.15
N THR A 409 0.66 5.12 -18.55
CA THR A 409 -0.51 4.65 -19.31
C THR A 409 -1.73 5.53 -19.01
N ASP A 410 -2.61 5.62 -19.98
CA ASP A 410 -3.96 6.15 -19.85
C ASP A 410 -4.98 5.07 -20.25
N PRO A 411 -6.29 5.30 -20.10
CA PRO A 411 -7.31 4.28 -20.39
C PRO A 411 -7.30 3.73 -21.82
N ASP A 412 -6.72 4.42 -22.79
CA ASP A 412 -6.67 3.95 -24.18
C ASP A 412 -5.62 2.80 -24.36
N TRP A 413 -4.74 2.59 -23.39
CA TRP A 413 -3.74 1.51 -23.39
C TRP A 413 -4.30 0.14 -22.99
N GLU A 414 -5.53 0.08 -22.46
CA GLU A 414 -6.14 -1.15 -21.94
C GLU A 414 -6.04 -2.36 -22.90
N PRO A 415 -6.29 -2.23 -24.22
CA PRO A 415 -6.17 -3.36 -25.14
C PRO A 415 -4.76 -3.95 -25.24
N ILE A 416 -3.72 -3.13 -25.07
CA ILE A 416 -2.31 -3.58 -25.08
C ILE A 416 -1.96 -4.18 -23.72
N MET A 417 -2.36 -3.52 -22.63
CA MET A 417 -2.11 -4.00 -21.29
C MET A 417 -2.69 -5.41 -21.03
N LYS A 418 -3.79 -5.77 -21.69
CA LYS A 418 -4.39 -7.11 -21.63
C LYS A 418 -3.50 -8.21 -22.22
N LYS A 419 -2.68 -7.89 -23.22
CA LYS A 419 -1.76 -8.82 -23.86
C LYS A 419 -0.43 -8.93 -23.10
N ALA A 420 -0.12 -7.94 -22.27
CA ALA A 420 1.16 -7.86 -21.58
C ALA A 420 1.31 -8.94 -20.51
N SER A 421 2.49 -9.57 -20.45
CA SER A 421 2.90 -10.44 -19.35
C SER A 421 3.27 -9.65 -18.09
N ALA A 422 3.74 -8.40 -18.28
CA ALA A 422 4.04 -7.43 -17.22
C ALA A 422 4.01 -6.00 -17.78
N ILE A 423 3.88 -5.02 -16.89
CA ILE A 423 3.82 -3.61 -17.22
C ILE A 423 4.87 -2.85 -16.42
N ILE A 424 5.64 -1.96 -17.07
CA ILE A 424 6.64 -1.12 -16.43
C ILE A 424 6.38 0.33 -16.83
N THR A 425 6.26 1.24 -15.84
CA THR A 425 6.09 2.68 -16.12
C THR A 425 7.09 3.52 -15.36
N ASN A 426 7.61 4.59 -16.01
CA ASN A 426 8.50 5.55 -15.36
C ASN A 426 7.75 6.35 -14.28
N LYS A 427 6.52 6.74 -14.55
CA LYS A 427 5.68 7.56 -13.67
C LYS A 427 4.56 6.76 -13.04
N GLY A 428 4.01 7.30 -11.95
CA GLY A 428 2.84 6.76 -11.27
C GLY A 428 3.15 6.20 -9.90
N GLY A 429 2.09 5.96 -9.13
CA GLY A 429 2.08 5.32 -7.83
C GLY A 429 1.07 4.17 -7.80
N ARG A 430 0.80 3.61 -6.63
CA ARG A 430 -0.11 2.46 -6.45
C ARG A 430 -1.56 2.69 -6.92
N THR A 431 -1.93 3.92 -7.17
CA THR A 431 -3.30 4.32 -7.55
C THR A 431 -3.37 4.90 -8.96
N CYS A 432 -2.28 4.89 -9.73
CA CYS A 432 -2.29 5.32 -11.12
C CYS A 432 -3.06 4.33 -12.01
N HIS A 433 -3.41 4.77 -13.20
CA HIS A 433 -4.14 3.95 -14.18
C HIS A 433 -3.46 2.59 -14.43
N ALA A 434 -2.13 2.59 -14.68
CA ALA A 434 -1.36 1.35 -14.86
C ALA A 434 -1.56 0.38 -13.69
N ALA A 435 -1.50 0.87 -12.45
CA ALA A 435 -1.64 0.06 -11.25
C ALA A 435 -3.07 -0.49 -11.07
N ILE A 436 -4.10 0.32 -11.31
CA ILE A 436 -5.51 -0.09 -11.19
C ILE A 436 -5.82 -1.19 -12.20
N VAL A 437 -5.52 -0.94 -13.47
CA VAL A 437 -5.81 -1.89 -14.56
C VAL A 437 -4.99 -3.17 -14.42
N ALA A 438 -3.71 -3.08 -14.03
CA ALA A 438 -2.87 -4.26 -13.77
C ALA A 438 -3.47 -5.17 -12.69
N ARG A 439 -4.04 -4.60 -11.60
CA ARG A 439 -4.73 -5.38 -10.55
C ARG A 439 -6.00 -6.03 -11.07
N GLU A 440 -6.82 -5.29 -11.83
CA GLU A 440 -8.07 -5.81 -12.42
C GLU A 440 -7.80 -6.98 -13.36
N MET A 441 -6.75 -6.89 -14.17
CA MET A 441 -6.33 -7.93 -15.12
C MET A 441 -5.50 -9.04 -14.46
N GLY A 442 -5.00 -8.82 -13.25
CA GLY A 442 -4.10 -9.75 -12.57
C GLY A 442 -2.73 -9.88 -13.23
N VAL A 443 -2.26 -8.83 -13.92
CA VAL A 443 -0.93 -8.71 -14.53
C VAL A 443 0.02 -8.01 -13.54
N PRO A 444 1.27 -8.49 -13.31
CA PRO A 444 2.21 -7.78 -12.47
C PRO A 444 2.63 -6.46 -13.12
N ALA A 445 2.74 -5.40 -12.32
CA ALA A 445 3.26 -4.14 -12.82
C ALA A 445 4.28 -3.52 -11.86
N ILE A 446 5.26 -2.81 -12.43
CA ILE A 446 6.20 -1.97 -11.68
C ILE A 446 6.02 -0.54 -12.15
N VAL A 447 5.59 0.33 -11.23
CA VAL A 447 5.32 1.74 -11.54
C VAL A 447 6.29 2.66 -10.82
N GLY A 448 6.52 3.86 -11.38
CA GLY A 448 7.43 4.83 -10.76
C GLY A 448 8.90 4.43 -10.83
N THR A 449 9.33 3.77 -11.90
CA THR A 449 10.72 3.36 -12.11
C THR A 449 11.66 4.52 -12.43
N GLU A 450 11.14 5.67 -12.78
CA GLU A 450 11.82 6.92 -13.12
C GLU A 450 12.55 6.88 -14.46
N ASN A 451 13.38 5.87 -14.72
CA ASN A 451 14.22 5.74 -15.90
C ASN A 451 14.09 4.39 -16.63
N GLY A 452 13.02 3.64 -16.39
CA GLY A 452 12.81 2.34 -17.04
C GLY A 452 12.86 2.42 -18.56
N THR A 453 12.28 3.46 -19.15
CA THR A 453 12.33 3.69 -20.61
C THR A 453 13.72 4.05 -21.12
N GLU A 454 14.67 4.44 -20.27
CA GLU A 454 16.04 4.78 -20.67
C GLU A 454 16.96 3.55 -20.61
N VAL A 455 16.82 2.71 -19.56
CA VAL A 455 17.74 1.60 -19.25
C VAL A 455 17.30 0.25 -19.80
N LEU A 456 16.04 0.13 -20.24
CA LEU A 456 15.48 -1.09 -20.85
C LEU A 456 15.34 -0.88 -22.36
N TYR A 457 15.73 -1.88 -23.17
CA TYR A 457 15.74 -1.76 -24.63
C TYR A 457 14.78 -2.75 -25.29
N ASN A 458 14.18 -2.34 -26.42
CA ASN A 458 13.28 -3.18 -27.20
C ASN A 458 13.89 -4.52 -27.58
N GLY A 459 13.12 -5.58 -27.42
CA GLY A 459 13.49 -6.94 -27.80
C GLY A 459 14.33 -7.69 -26.77
N GLU A 460 14.83 -7.02 -25.71
CA GLU A 460 15.48 -7.70 -24.60
C GLU A 460 14.48 -8.59 -23.84
N GLU A 461 14.93 -9.74 -23.39
CA GLU A 461 14.15 -10.61 -22.52
C GLU A 461 14.40 -10.26 -21.06
N ILE A 462 13.33 -10.12 -20.27
CA ILE A 462 13.42 -9.74 -18.86
C ILE A 462 12.46 -10.53 -17.98
N THR A 463 12.76 -10.54 -16.69
CA THR A 463 11.88 -11.02 -15.63
C THR A 463 11.45 -9.85 -14.74
N VAL A 464 10.15 -9.65 -14.62
CA VAL A 464 9.52 -8.59 -13.81
C VAL A 464 8.94 -9.23 -12.56
N SER A 465 9.51 -8.94 -11.39
CA SER A 465 9.12 -9.52 -10.11
C SER A 465 8.41 -8.51 -9.22
N CYS A 466 7.18 -8.81 -8.83
CA CYS A 466 6.42 -8.11 -7.79
C CYS A 466 6.27 -8.97 -6.51
N SER A 467 6.93 -10.15 -6.43
CA SER A 467 6.75 -11.12 -5.36
C SER A 467 7.61 -10.88 -4.11
N GLU A 468 8.52 -9.89 -4.15
CA GLU A 468 9.55 -9.69 -3.14
C GLU A 468 9.23 -8.56 -2.12
N GLY A 469 8.02 -8.04 -2.14
CA GLY A 469 7.55 -6.97 -1.27
C GLY A 469 7.14 -5.72 -2.03
N ASP A 470 7.20 -4.56 -1.38
CA ASP A 470 6.73 -3.27 -1.93
C ASP A 470 7.60 -2.75 -3.09
N VAL A 471 8.82 -3.24 -3.22
CA VAL A 471 9.75 -2.87 -4.29
C VAL A 471 9.73 -3.93 -5.38
N GLY A 472 9.18 -3.56 -6.53
CA GLY A 472 9.25 -4.37 -7.75
C GLY A 472 10.64 -4.29 -8.38
N LYS A 473 11.10 -5.41 -8.91
CA LYS A 473 12.43 -5.54 -9.51
C LYS A 473 12.34 -6.09 -10.92
N VAL A 474 13.06 -5.46 -11.83
CA VAL A 474 13.25 -5.95 -13.20
C VAL A 474 14.62 -6.59 -13.30
N TYR A 475 14.65 -7.85 -13.60
CA TYR A 475 15.86 -8.64 -13.75
C TYR A 475 16.22 -8.85 -15.22
N ASP A 476 17.51 -8.93 -15.49
CA ASP A 476 18.04 -9.25 -16.80
C ASP A 476 17.75 -10.71 -17.18
N GLY A 477 17.26 -10.95 -18.38
CA GLY A 477 16.96 -12.28 -18.90
C GLY A 477 15.72 -12.97 -18.29
N ILE A 478 15.47 -14.18 -18.76
CA ILE A 478 14.41 -15.07 -18.29
C ILE A 478 14.93 -15.91 -17.13
N ILE A 479 14.48 -15.61 -15.92
CA ILE A 479 14.91 -16.32 -14.70
C ILE A 479 13.85 -17.34 -14.31
N PRO A 480 14.16 -18.63 -14.14
CA PRO A 480 13.21 -19.62 -13.69
C PRO A 480 12.60 -19.29 -12.34
N PHE A 481 11.29 -19.49 -12.20
CA PHE A 481 10.58 -19.35 -10.93
C PHE A 481 9.59 -20.48 -10.72
N LYS A 482 9.24 -20.71 -9.45
CA LYS A 482 8.26 -21.72 -9.05
C LYS A 482 7.02 -21.07 -8.48
N LEU A 483 5.87 -21.69 -8.78
CA LEU A 483 4.58 -21.38 -8.19
C LEU A 483 4.28 -22.36 -7.07
N LYS A 484 4.11 -21.84 -5.85
CA LYS A 484 3.67 -22.61 -4.70
C LYS A 484 2.25 -22.18 -4.31
N LYS A 485 1.26 -22.99 -4.67
CA LYS A 485 -0.13 -22.77 -4.26
C LYS A 485 -0.43 -23.55 -2.99
N THR A 486 -0.87 -22.87 -1.92
CA THR A 486 -1.17 -23.45 -0.62
C THR A 486 -2.62 -23.15 -0.24
N LYS A 487 -3.45 -24.20 -0.07
CA LYS A 487 -4.82 -24.07 0.43
C LYS A 487 -4.79 -23.87 1.95
N LEU A 488 -5.49 -22.83 2.43
CA LEU A 488 -5.58 -22.47 3.85
C LEU A 488 -6.83 -23.06 4.54
N ASP A 489 -7.69 -23.74 3.77
CA ASP A 489 -8.91 -24.35 4.31
C ASP A 489 -8.58 -25.64 5.07
N ASN A 490 -9.33 -25.89 6.13
CA ASN A 490 -9.28 -27.13 6.94
C ASN A 490 -7.90 -27.42 7.59
N LEU A 491 -7.21 -26.40 8.04
CA LEU A 491 -6.00 -26.63 8.84
C LEU A 491 -6.37 -27.02 10.28
N PRO A 492 -5.68 -28.00 10.87
CA PRO A 492 -5.93 -28.38 12.26
C PRO A 492 -5.51 -27.28 13.23
N THR A 493 -6.19 -27.19 14.36
CA THR A 493 -5.84 -26.29 15.45
C THR A 493 -4.94 -27.04 16.44
N THR A 494 -3.72 -26.54 16.62
CA THR A 494 -2.75 -27.12 17.55
C THR A 494 -2.94 -26.58 18.97
N LYS A 495 -2.64 -27.38 19.99
CA LYS A 495 -2.62 -26.93 21.41
C LYS A 495 -1.42 -26.02 21.66
N THR A 496 -0.26 -26.34 21.07
CA THR A 496 0.93 -25.49 21.09
C THR A 496 0.77 -24.38 20.05
N PRO A 497 0.69 -23.09 20.46
CA PRO A 497 0.55 -21.97 19.55
C PRO A 497 1.75 -21.83 18.63
N ILE A 498 1.49 -21.71 17.33
CA ILE A 498 2.53 -21.53 16.31
C ILE A 498 2.54 -20.07 15.85
N MET A 499 3.67 -19.42 16.03
CA MET A 499 3.92 -18.02 15.68
C MET A 499 4.76 -17.91 14.40
N LEU A 500 4.83 -16.72 13.82
CA LEU A 500 5.64 -16.45 12.65
C LEU A 500 6.90 -15.64 12.96
N ASN A 501 7.99 -15.96 12.27
CA ASN A 501 9.15 -15.08 12.16
C ASN A 501 8.96 -14.14 10.99
N VAL A 502 8.85 -12.82 11.25
CA VAL A 502 8.59 -11.80 10.24
C VAL A 502 9.79 -10.87 10.13
N ALA A 503 10.47 -10.93 9.00
CA ALA A 503 11.63 -10.10 8.73
C ALA A 503 11.22 -8.75 8.11
N SER A 504 10.44 -8.77 7.03
CA SER A 504 10.05 -7.57 6.28
C SER A 504 8.69 -7.04 6.70
N PRO A 505 8.58 -5.74 7.07
CA PRO A 505 7.30 -5.09 7.28
C PRO A 505 6.37 -5.11 6.04
N ASP A 506 6.93 -5.11 4.83
CA ASP A 506 6.15 -5.05 3.59
C ASP A 506 5.34 -6.32 3.34
N LEU A 507 5.82 -7.46 3.83
CA LEU A 507 5.15 -8.74 3.71
C LEU A 507 4.23 -9.06 4.91
N ALA A 508 4.19 -8.20 5.92
CA ALA A 508 3.47 -8.47 7.17
C ALA A 508 1.97 -8.71 6.94
N PHE A 509 1.32 -7.89 6.13
CA PHE A 509 -0.11 -8.04 5.82
C PHE A 509 -0.42 -9.32 5.04
N LYS A 510 0.48 -9.73 4.16
CA LYS A 510 0.36 -11.00 3.43
C LYS A 510 0.51 -12.20 4.39
N PHE A 511 1.52 -12.16 5.25
CA PHE A 511 1.79 -13.25 6.20
C PHE A 511 0.75 -13.34 7.31
N ALA A 512 0.12 -12.24 7.70
CA ALA A 512 -0.96 -12.23 8.70
C ALA A 512 -2.19 -13.05 8.26
N GLN A 513 -2.37 -13.28 6.96
CA GLN A 513 -3.45 -14.12 6.41
C GLN A 513 -3.20 -15.61 6.63
N ILE A 514 -1.95 -16.03 6.88
CA ILE A 514 -1.62 -17.42 7.21
C ILE A 514 -2.09 -17.68 8.66
N PRO A 515 -2.75 -18.81 8.96
CA PRO A 515 -3.11 -19.17 10.32
C PRO A 515 -1.91 -19.10 11.27
N ASN A 516 -1.99 -18.28 12.30
CA ASN A 516 -0.89 -18.02 13.22
C ASN A 516 -1.39 -17.60 14.60
N ALA A 517 -0.51 -17.67 15.60
CA ALA A 517 -0.73 -17.17 16.97
C ALA A 517 -0.07 -15.81 17.24
N GLY A 518 0.50 -15.16 16.24
CA GLY A 518 1.20 -13.89 16.34
C GLY A 518 2.61 -13.94 15.76
N VAL A 519 3.44 -12.96 16.12
CA VAL A 519 4.85 -12.86 15.71
C VAL A 519 5.76 -13.21 16.87
N GLY A 520 6.53 -14.28 16.71
CA GLY A 520 7.50 -14.72 17.73
C GLY A 520 8.87 -14.08 17.56
N LEU A 521 9.17 -13.57 16.36
CA LEU A 521 10.38 -12.79 16.10
C LEU A 521 10.17 -11.82 14.97
N ALA A 522 10.18 -10.51 15.29
CA ALA A 522 10.45 -9.43 14.36
C ALA A 522 11.83 -8.84 14.67
N ARG A 523 12.66 -8.61 13.64
CA ARG A 523 14.04 -8.13 13.81
C ARG A 523 14.15 -6.68 13.38
N GLU A 524 14.59 -5.79 14.28
CA GLU A 524 14.80 -4.36 13.96
C GLU A 524 15.88 -4.16 12.90
N GLU A 525 16.86 -5.06 12.79
CA GLU A 525 17.95 -4.99 11.81
C GLU A 525 17.45 -4.90 10.37
N PHE A 526 16.39 -5.65 10.03
CA PHE A 526 15.79 -5.56 8.69
C PHE A 526 15.16 -4.18 8.42
N ILE A 527 14.55 -3.58 9.46
CA ILE A 527 14.00 -2.24 9.34
C ILE A 527 15.12 -1.21 9.22
N ILE A 528 16.19 -1.35 10.01
CA ILE A 528 17.34 -0.44 9.96
C ILE A 528 18.05 -0.54 8.61
N ASN A 529 18.30 -1.75 8.10
CA ASN A 529 19.00 -1.96 6.83
C ASN A 529 18.21 -1.44 5.62
N ASN A 530 16.88 -1.66 5.60
CA ASN A 530 16.09 -1.40 4.40
C ASN A 530 15.44 -0.01 4.39
N TYR A 531 15.12 0.57 5.55
CA TYR A 531 14.35 1.82 5.62
C TYR A 531 15.11 2.98 6.27
N ILE A 532 16.12 2.69 7.10
CA ILE A 532 16.96 3.73 7.73
C ILE A 532 18.30 3.85 7.00
N GLN A 533 18.94 2.72 6.64
CA GLN A 533 20.13 2.61 5.78
C GLN A 533 21.38 3.34 6.31
N ALA A 534 21.33 3.91 7.49
CA ALA A 534 22.42 4.68 8.07
C ALA A 534 22.69 4.26 9.51
N HIS A 535 23.97 4.32 9.90
CA HIS A 535 24.37 4.09 11.27
C HIS A 535 23.74 5.14 12.21
N PRO A 536 23.12 4.75 13.36
CA PRO A 536 22.41 5.69 14.23
C PRO A 536 23.27 6.86 14.70
N LEU A 537 24.55 6.61 15.03
CA LEU A 537 25.46 7.67 15.44
C LEU A 537 25.92 8.55 14.28
N ALA A 538 25.99 8.03 13.06
CA ALA A 538 26.27 8.82 11.88
C ALA A 538 25.15 9.85 11.64
N LEU A 539 23.89 9.45 11.74
CA LEU A 539 22.75 10.38 11.68
C LEU A 539 22.91 11.54 12.66
N LEU A 540 23.36 11.26 13.90
CA LEU A 540 23.46 12.27 14.98
C LEU A 540 24.72 13.16 14.87
N LYS A 541 25.80 12.63 14.31
CA LYS A 541 27.14 13.26 14.44
C LYS A 541 27.80 13.61 13.10
N HIS A 542 27.21 13.32 11.93
CA HIS A 542 27.79 13.55 10.59
C HIS A 542 28.36 14.95 10.40
N LYS A 543 27.65 15.97 10.93
CA LYS A 543 28.09 17.39 10.82
C LYS A 543 29.45 17.65 11.51
N ARG A 544 29.85 16.78 12.46
CA ARG A 544 31.15 16.87 13.18
C ARG A 544 32.27 16.10 12.49
N LEU A 545 31.93 15.19 11.56
CA LEU A 545 32.90 14.30 10.90
C LEU A 545 33.66 15.00 9.76
N LYS A 546 33.25 16.21 9.37
CA LYS A 546 33.84 16.97 8.25
C LYS A 546 33.88 16.20 6.93
N ASP A 547 32.90 15.31 6.70
CA ASP A 547 32.71 14.56 5.48
C ASP A 547 31.47 15.13 4.72
N PRO A 548 31.71 15.94 3.66
CA PRO A 548 30.62 16.58 2.90
C PRO A 548 29.78 15.56 2.14
N GLU A 549 30.38 14.48 1.63
CA GLU A 549 29.66 13.45 0.87
C GLU A 549 28.69 12.67 1.78
N LEU A 550 29.18 12.24 2.95
CA LEU A 550 28.32 11.62 3.97
C LEU A 550 27.19 12.56 4.41
N THR A 551 27.51 13.83 4.62
CA THR A 551 26.52 14.83 5.06
C THR A 551 25.43 15.00 4.01
N GLU A 552 25.77 15.05 2.72
CA GLU A 552 24.80 15.16 1.65
C GLU A 552 23.94 13.89 1.51
N LYS A 553 24.55 12.71 1.57
CA LYS A 553 23.79 11.43 1.57
C LYS A 553 22.78 11.37 2.74
N ILE A 554 23.18 11.79 3.93
CA ILE A 554 22.28 11.85 5.11
C ILE A 554 21.17 12.89 4.89
N ARG A 555 21.47 14.05 4.31
CA ARG A 555 20.49 15.09 4.00
C ARG A 555 19.41 14.57 3.06
N VAL A 556 19.81 13.88 1.99
CA VAL A 556 18.88 13.27 1.04
C VAL A 556 18.02 12.21 1.72
N LEU A 557 18.63 11.33 2.52
CA LEU A 557 17.96 10.23 3.21
C LEU A 557 16.92 10.73 4.23
N THR A 558 17.22 11.84 4.92
CA THR A 558 16.36 12.39 5.99
C THR A 558 15.36 13.44 5.50
N ARG A 559 15.25 13.62 4.20
CA ARG A 559 14.31 14.54 3.55
C ARG A 559 12.89 14.36 4.06
N GLY A 560 12.17 15.46 4.34
CA GLY A 560 10.80 15.43 4.87
C GLY A 560 10.68 15.16 6.37
N PHE A 561 11.80 15.05 7.08
CA PHE A 561 11.82 14.92 8.53
C PHE A 561 12.43 16.15 9.19
N LYS A 562 11.94 16.50 10.39
CA LYS A 562 12.39 17.68 11.12
C LYS A 562 13.89 17.69 11.42
N ASN A 563 14.43 16.52 11.72
CA ASN A 563 15.84 16.25 11.96
C ASN A 563 16.12 14.74 11.89
N GLU A 564 17.40 14.39 11.96
CA GLU A 564 17.93 13.04 11.79
C GLU A 564 17.44 12.09 12.90
N GLU A 565 17.31 12.55 14.13
CA GLU A 565 16.73 11.76 15.24
C GLU A 565 15.25 11.44 14.98
N THR A 566 14.48 12.45 14.55
CA THR A 566 13.07 12.25 14.21
C THR A 566 12.91 11.28 13.05
N PHE A 567 13.80 11.33 12.07
CA PHE A 567 13.84 10.36 10.97
C PHE A 567 14.01 8.94 11.49
N PHE A 568 15.07 8.67 12.28
CA PHE A 568 15.32 7.34 12.84
C PHE A 568 14.13 6.81 13.64
N VAL A 569 13.68 7.60 14.62
CA VAL A 569 12.55 7.20 15.51
C VAL A 569 11.28 6.93 14.71
N LYS A 570 10.93 7.77 13.74
CA LYS A 570 9.71 7.57 12.94
C LYS A 570 9.84 6.38 12.00
N ARG A 571 10.97 6.22 11.28
CA ARG A 571 11.17 5.10 10.36
C ARG A 571 11.14 3.76 11.08
N LEU A 572 11.85 3.64 12.21
CA LEU A 572 11.81 2.42 13.02
C LEU A 572 10.40 2.16 13.56
N SER A 573 9.73 3.20 14.09
CA SER A 573 8.36 3.04 14.60
C SER A 573 7.37 2.62 13.50
N TYR A 574 7.52 3.08 12.27
CA TYR A 574 6.66 2.66 11.15
C TYR A 574 6.87 1.18 10.81
N GLY A 575 8.10 0.71 10.68
CA GLY A 575 8.36 -0.71 10.40
C GLY A 575 7.81 -1.64 11.49
N VAL A 576 8.03 -1.30 12.76
CA VAL A 576 7.48 -2.05 13.90
C VAL A 576 5.95 -1.97 13.92
N ALA A 577 5.37 -0.79 13.69
CA ALA A 577 3.92 -0.61 13.70
C ALA A 577 3.22 -1.38 12.57
N LYS A 578 3.82 -1.44 11.38
CA LYS A 578 3.28 -2.21 10.24
C LYS A 578 3.21 -3.70 10.55
N ILE A 579 4.27 -4.26 11.17
CA ILE A 579 4.24 -5.65 11.65
C ILE A 579 3.20 -5.82 12.77
N ALA A 580 3.23 -4.99 13.79
CA ALA A 580 2.34 -5.13 14.94
C ALA A 580 0.85 -4.98 14.56
N SER A 581 0.52 -4.06 13.65
CA SER A 581 -0.85 -3.85 13.17
C SER A 581 -1.38 -5.02 12.35
N ALA A 582 -0.51 -5.66 11.53
CA ALA A 582 -0.86 -6.82 10.73
C ALA A 582 -1.36 -7.99 11.59
N PHE A 583 -0.80 -8.15 12.78
CA PHE A 583 -1.11 -9.26 13.68
C PHE A 583 -1.98 -8.86 14.88
N TYR A 584 -2.37 -7.58 14.98
CA TYR A 584 -3.20 -7.11 16.10
C TYR A 584 -4.54 -7.87 16.20
N PRO A 585 -5.02 -8.25 17.43
CA PRO A 585 -4.43 -8.00 18.75
C PRO A 585 -3.42 -9.06 19.23
N LYS A 586 -3.03 -10.03 18.37
CA LYS A 586 -2.06 -11.08 18.72
C LYS A 586 -0.69 -10.48 19.04
N GLN A 587 0.06 -11.15 19.92
CA GLN A 587 1.39 -10.68 20.33
C GLN A 587 2.36 -10.56 19.15
N ALA A 588 3.11 -9.46 19.15
CA ALA A 588 4.24 -9.24 18.24
C ALA A 588 5.51 -9.00 19.04
N ILE A 589 6.41 -9.99 19.05
CA ILE A 589 7.69 -9.91 19.77
C ILE A 589 8.74 -9.28 18.85
N VAL A 590 9.19 -8.08 19.21
CA VAL A 590 10.18 -7.30 18.48
C VAL A 590 11.52 -7.40 19.19
N ARG A 591 12.51 -7.98 18.53
CA ARG A 591 13.88 -8.02 19.01
C ARG A 591 14.56 -6.68 18.75
N MET A 592 15.05 -6.04 19.81
CA MET A 592 15.87 -4.84 19.70
C MET A 592 17.14 -5.14 18.89
N SER A 593 17.77 -4.12 18.31
CA SER A 593 18.84 -4.31 17.34
C SER A 593 20.02 -5.16 17.84
N ASP A 594 20.40 -6.18 17.09
CA ASP A 594 21.48 -7.13 17.44
C ASP A 594 22.58 -7.17 16.37
N PHE A 595 22.95 -6.01 15.85
CA PHE A 595 24.03 -5.92 14.89
C PHE A 595 25.39 -6.20 15.57
N LYS A 596 26.21 -6.93 14.86
CA LYS A 596 27.63 -7.05 15.14
C LYS A 596 28.37 -5.79 14.65
N SER A 597 29.58 -5.56 15.15
CA SER A 597 30.39 -4.39 14.73
C SER A 597 30.65 -4.35 13.23
N ASN A 598 30.96 -5.48 12.61
CA ASN A 598 31.16 -5.58 11.15
C ASN A 598 29.88 -5.32 10.33
N GLU A 599 28.70 -5.66 10.86
CA GLU A 599 27.41 -5.39 10.21
C GLU A 599 27.07 -3.90 10.29
N TYR A 600 27.20 -3.28 11.46
CA TYR A 600 27.03 -1.83 11.62
C TYR A 600 28.06 -1.01 10.83
N TYR A 601 29.28 -1.52 10.70
CA TYR A 601 30.36 -0.89 9.90
C TYR A 601 29.92 -0.64 8.46
N ASN A 602 29.12 -1.53 7.86
CA ASN A 602 28.67 -1.45 6.48
C ASN A 602 27.49 -0.49 6.27
N LEU A 603 26.83 -0.01 7.33
CA LEU A 603 25.82 1.03 7.20
C LEU A 603 26.43 2.39 6.87
N LEU A 604 25.68 3.27 6.22
CA LEU A 604 26.14 4.61 5.86
C LEU A 604 26.75 5.33 7.07
N GLY A 605 28.04 5.66 6.99
CA GLY A 605 28.81 6.29 8.06
C GLY A 605 29.18 5.39 9.22
N GLY A 606 28.94 4.07 9.15
CA GLY A 606 29.27 3.11 10.22
C GLY A 606 30.77 2.99 10.50
N SER A 607 31.58 3.07 9.45
CA SER A 607 33.05 3.00 9.56
C SER A 607 33.71 4.05 10.50
N TYR A 608 33.00 5.15 10.81
CA TYR A 608 33.48 6.16 11.74
C TYR A 608 33.25 5.82 13.23
N PHE A 609 32.38 4.85 13.52
CA PHE A 609 31.89 4.58 14.88
C PHE A 609 32.13 3.16 15.36
N GLU A 610 32.33 2.23 14.43
CA GLU A 610 32.46 0.82 14.77
C GLU A 610 33.92 0.41 14.92
N PRO A 611 34.27 -0.29 16.04
CA PRO A 611 35.60 -0.85 16.22
C PRO A 611 35.81 -2.05 15.29
N THR A 612 37.07 -2.30 14.93
CA THR A 612 37.46 -3.59 14.34
C THR A 612 37.63 -4.59 15.45
N GLU A 613 36.84 -5.65 15.45
CA GLU A 613 36.92 -6.74 16.42
C GLU A 613 37.42 -8.02 15.74
N GLU A 614 38.30 -8.78 16.41
CA GLU A 614 38.78 -10.07 15.90
C GLU A 614 37.64 -11.10 15.82
N ASN A 615 36.69 -11.05 16.76
CA ASN A 615 35.54 -11.93 16.77
C ASN A 615 34.23 -11.14 17.09
N PRO A 616 33.63 -10.48 16.06
CA PRO A 616 32.42 -9.70 16.26
C PRO A 616 31.23 -10.51 16.76
N MET A 617 31.25 -11.83 16.56
CA MET A 617 30.15 -12.73 16.97
C MET A 617 29.96 -12.77 18.48
N ILE A 618 31.03 -12.71 19.25
CA ILE A 618 31.01 -12.70 20.73
C ILE A 618 31.46 -11.36 21.32
N GLY A 619 31.64 -10.36 20.48
CA GLY A 619 32.12 -9.03 20.82
C GLY A 619 31.06 -8.06 21.33
N TRP A 620 31.13 -6.82 20.88
CA TRP A 620 30.26 -5.71 21.27
C TRP A 620 28.96 -5.73 20.51
N ARG A 621 27.99 -6.51 20.94
CA ARG A 621 26.66 -6.67 20.35
C ARG A 621 25.56 -6.80 21.41
N GLY A 622 24.29 -6.60 21.00
CA GLY A 622 23.12 -6.78 21.84
C GLY A 622 23.18 -5.94 23.12
N ALA A 623 22.81 -6.53 24.26
CA ALA A 623 22.70 -5.85 25.56
C ALA A 623 23.93 -5.03 25.96
N SER A 624 25.16 -5.51 25.69
CA SER A 624 26.39 -4.79 26.04
C SER A 624 26.56 -3.45 25.33
N ARG A 625 25.96 -3.32 24.12
CA ARG A 625 25.97 -2.10 23.35
C ARG A 625 25.03 -1.04 23.94
N TYR A 626 23.85 -1.45 24.41
CA TYR A 626 22.76 -0.57 24.79
C TYR A 626 23.06 0.34 26.01
N TYR A 627 23.88 -0.12 26.95
CA TYR A 627 24.26 0.68 28.12
C TYR A 627 25.67 1.25 28.04
N SER A 628 26.37 1.07 26.91
CA SER A 628 27.70 1.66 26.72
C SER A 628 27.56 3.17 26.47
N GLU A 629 28.47 3.98 27.03
CA GLU A 629 28.48 5.45 26.83
C GLU A 629 28.50 5.84 25.33
N GLN A 630 29.10 5.01 24.51
CA GLN A 630 29.23 5.24 23.08
C GLN A 630 27.90 5.09 22.34
N TYR A 631 27.02 4.17 22.74
CA TYR A 631 25.82 3.78 21.99
C TYR A 631 24.49 4.03 22.74
N GLU A 632 24.50 4.34 24.04
CA GLU A 632 23.29 4.52 24.87
C GLU A 632 22.26 5.46 24.22
N TYR A 633 22.72 6.56 23.62
CA TYR A 633 21.81 7.50 22.95
C TYR A 633 21.12 6.87 21.73
N ALA A 634 21.86 6.08 20.95
CA ALA A 634 21.30 5.37 19.79
C ALA A 634 20.23 4.35 20.22
N PHE A 635 20.53 3.54 21.23
CA PHE A 635 19.54 2.66 21.85
C PHE A 635 18.33 3.43 22.43
N GLY A 636 18.58 4.63 22.96
CA GLY A 636 17.52 5.53 23.39
C GLY A 636 16.56 5.93 22.28
N MET A 637 17.02 6.03 21.03
CA MET A 637 16.14 6.27 19.86
C MET A 637 15.28 5.04 19.54
N GLU A 638 15.82 3.82 19.68
CA GLU A 638 15.02 2.57 19.56
C GLU A 638 13.92 2.55 20.64
N CYS A 639 14.27 2.84 21.89
CA CYS A 639 13.28 2.95 22.99
C CYS A 639 12.16 3.98 22.68
N LYS A 640 12.53 5.14 22.13
CA LYS A 640 11.55 6.17 21.70
C LYS A 640 10.64 5.68 20.58
N ALA A 641 11.18 4.89 19.65
CA ALA A 641 10.41 4.30 18.56
C ALA A 641 9.36 3.31 19.08
N ILE A 642 9.74 2.37 19.93
CA ILE A 642 8.81 1.42 20.57
C ILE A 642 7.77 2.14 21.42
N LYS A 643 8.19 3.13 22.23
CA LYS A 643 7.27 3.96 22.99
C LYS A 643 6.23 4.66 22.10
N ARG A 644 6.67 5.20 20.96
CA ARG A 644 5.78 5.82 19.97
C ARG A 644 4.75 4.82 19.43
N VAL A 645 5.15 3.62 19.08
CA VAL A 645 4.28 2.54 18.60
C VAL A 645 3.20 2.23 19.63
N ARG A 646 3.57 2.06 20.89
CA ARG A 646 2.64 1.68 21.96
C ARG A 646 1.74 2.84 22.41
N GLU A 647 2.34 4.00 22.72
CA GLU A 647 1.61 5.13 23.35
C GLU A 647 0.92 6.07 22.34
N LYS A 648 1.51 6.29 21.16
CA LYS A 648 0.95 7.20 20.16
C LYS A 648 0.06 6.52 19.14
N MET A 649 0.46 5.29 18.71
CA MET A 649 -0.30 4.54 17.73
C MET A 649 -1.27 3.53 18.35
N GLY A 650 -1.18 3.28 19.66
CA GLY A 650 -2.06 2.38 20.41
C GLY A 650 -1.80 0.88 20.21
N LEU A 651 -0.65 0.50 19.62
CA LEU A 651 -0.31 -0.89 19.35
C LEU A 651 0.34 -1.55 20.58
N THR A 652 -0.47 -1.82 21.59
CA THR A 652 -0.04 -2.38 22.88
C THR A 652 0.34 -3.86 22.81
N ASN A 653 0.06 -4.55 21.70
CA ASN A 653 0.44 -5.94 21.45
C ASN A 653 1.96 -6.14 21.18
N VAL A 654 2.74 -5.06 21.08
CA VAL A 654 4.19 -5.12 20.94
C VAL A 654 4.83 -5.52 22.26
N THR A 655 5.57 -6.63 22.23
CA THR A 655 6.49 -7.10 23.29
C THR A 655 7.92 -6.90 22.80
N ILE A 656 8.83 -6.44 23.63
CA ILE A 656 10.25 -6.31 23.24
C ILE A 656 11.06 -7.52 23.72
N MET A 657 12.11 -7.83 22.96
CA MET A 657 13.05 -8.90 23.30
C MET A 657 14.48 -8.36 23.31
N ILE A 658 15.18 -8.61 24.42
CA ILE A 658 16.58 -8.19 24.59
C ILE A 658 17.50 -9.32 24.10
N PRO A 659 18.29 -9.08 23.04
CA PRO A 659 19.25 -10.07 22.51
C PRO A 659 20.58 -10.03 23.24
N PHE A 660 21.31 -11.12 23.19
CA PHE A 660 22.70 -11.31 23.55
C PHE A 660 23.07 -10.72 24.92
N CYS A 661 22.24 -10.97 25.92
CA CYS A 661 22.41 -10.47 27.27
C CYS A 661 23.12 -11.54 28.12
N ARG A 662 24.37 -11.30 28.48
CA ARG A 662 25.27 -12.26 29.10
C ARG A 662 25.00 -12.49 30.59
N THR A 663 24.57 -11.44 31.30
CA THR A 663 24.40 -11.44 32.75
C THR A 663 23.17 -10.67 33.20
N VAL A 664 22.63 -11.01 34.36
CA VAL A 664 21.54 -10.27 35.02
C VAL A 664 21.93 -8.81 35.30
N LYS A 665 23.23 -8.55 35.55
CA LYS A 665 23.72 -7.17 35.73
C LYS A 665 23.59 -6.35 34.45
N GLU A 666 23.92 -6.93 33.28
CA GLU A 666 23.70 -6.29 32.00
C GLU A 666 22.21 -5.97 31.78
N LEU A 667 21.32 -6.94 32.02
CA LEU A 667 19.87 -6.73 31.90
C LEU A 667 19.39 -5.56 32.77
N LYS A 668 19.84 -5.47 33.98
CA LYS A 668 19.52 -4.34 34.87
C LYS A 668 20.08 -3.01 34.37
N SER A 669 21.25 -3.00 33.72
CA SER A 669 21.81 -1.81 33.08
C SER A 669 20.98 -1.38 31.86
N VAL A 670 20.55 -2.34 31.04
CA VAL A 670 19.62 -2.07 29.91
C VAL A 670 18.33 -1.46 30.43
N TYR A 671 17.73 -1.99 31.48
CA TYR A 671 16.51 -1.43 32.09
C TYR A 671 16.66 0.00 32.59
N LYS A 672 17.83 0.37 33.10
CA LYS A 672 18.12 1.76 33.50
C LYS A 672 18.07 2.70 32.29
N VAL A 673 18.67 2.28 31.17
CA VAL A 673 18.64 3.05 29.93
C VAL A 673 17.22 3.12 29.37
N MET A 674 16.52 2.01 29.27
CA MET A 674 15.12 1.99 28.84
C MET A 674 14.25 2.97 29.64
N LYS A 675 14.37 2.93 30.98
CA LYS A 675 13.62 3.84 31.88
C LYS A 675 13.98 5.31 31.63
N LYS A 676 15.27 5.62 31.41
CA LYS A 676 15.75 6.96 31.08
C LYS A 676 15.03 7.53 29.82
N TYR A 677 14.79 6.68 28.81
CA TYR A 677 14.09 7.06 27.59
C TYR A 677 12.57 6.80 27.61
N GLY A 678 12.01 6.48 28.79
CA GLY A 678 10.59 6.40 29.06
C GLY A 678 9.94 5.08 28.67
N LEU A 679 10.72 4.02 28.46
CA LEU A 679 10.26 2.66 28.20
C LEU A 679 10.52 1.79 29.45
N GLN A 680 9.48 1.28 30.09
CA GLN A 680 9.61 0.54 31.36
C GLN A 680 8.79 -0.74 31.33
N ARG A 681 9.42 -1.88 31.70
CA ARG A 681 8.72 -3.16 31.87
C ARG A 681 7.52 -3.02 32.82
N GLY A 682 6.40 -3.63 32.46
CA GLY A 682 5.14 -3.60 33.20
C GLY A 682 4.31 -2.34 33.03
N LYS A 683 4.91 -1.21 32.61
CA LYS A 683 4.16 0.02 32.37
C LYS A 683 3.27 -0.16 31.15
N ASP A 684 1.98 0.16 31.28
CA ASP A 684 0.97 0.00 30.21
C ASP A 684 0.98 -1.41 29.58
N GLY A 685 1.29 -2.45 30.39
CA GLY A 685 1.35 -3.85 29.96
C GLY A 685 2.55 -4.21 29.10
N LEU A 686 3.61 -3.38 29.06
CA LEU A 686 4.82 -3.73 28.30
C LEU A 686 5.49 -4.97 28.88
N GLN A 687 5.57 -6.02 28.09
CA GLN A 687 6.33 -7.23 28.39
C GLN A 687 7.75 -7.13 27.82
N VAL A 688 8.72 -7.69 28.56
CA VAL A 688 10.12 -7.78 28.13
C VAL A 688 10.56 -9.24 28.15
N TYR A 689 10.90 -9.75 26.99
CA TYR A 689 11.47 -11.10 26.83
C TYR A 689 12.99 -11.02 26.76
N LEU A 690 13.62 -12.13 27.10
CA LEU A 690 15.07 -12.35 26.94
C LEU A 690 15.28 -13.37 25.80
N MET A 691 16.16 -13.06 24.85
CA MET A 691 16.61 -14.06 23.90
C MET A 691 17.59 -15.00 24.60
N ALA A 692 17.16 -16.23 24.83
CA ALA A 692 17.97 -17.26 25.44
C ALA A 692 18.85 -17.96 24.40
N GLU A 693 20.01 -17.42 24.18
CA GLU A 693 20.93 -17.82 23.09
C GLU A 693 22.38 -18.00 23.57
N LEU A 694 22.62 -17.78 24.86
CA LEU A 694 23.92 -17.95 25.49
C LEU A 694 23.85 -19.09 26.52
N PRO A 695 24.90 -19.93 26.65
CA PRO A 695 24.96 -20.91 27.73
C PRO A 695 24.73 -20.32 29.12
N SER A 696 25.17 -19.07 29.36
CA SER A 696 24.92 -18.35 30.62
C SER A 696 23.43 -18.12 30.89
N ASN A 697 22.59 -17.92 29.84
CA ASN A 697 21.15 -17.77 30.01
C ASN A 697 20.50 -19.06 30.50
N ILE A 698 21.05 -20.23 30.14
CA ILE A 698 20.55 -21.54 30.55
C ILE A 698 20.97 -21.82 31.98
N LEU A 699 22.25 -21.58 32.32
CA LEU A 699 22.83 -21.84 33.65
C LEU A 699 22.24 -20.93 34.73
N MET A 700 21.89 -19.67 34.38
CA MET A 700 21.36 -18.66 35.29
C MET A 700 19.87 -18.34 34.97
N ALA A 701 19.12 -19.30 34.45
CA ALA A 701 17.74 -19.09 34.01
C ALA A 701 16.80 -18.68 35.15
N GLU A 702 16.98 -19.24 36.37
CA GLU A 702 16.14 -18.86 37.51
C GLU A 702 16.33 -17.40 37.93
N GLU A 703 17.55 -16.89 37.86
CA GLU A 703 17.89 -15.51 38.19
C GLU A 703 17.36 -14.53 37.11
N PHE A 704 17.49 -14.89 35.84
CA PHE A 704 16.91 -14.08 34.74
C PHE A 704 15.39 -14.05 34.82
N ALA A 705 14.72 -15.16 35.13
CA ALA A 705 13.28 -15.27 35.22
C ALA A 705 12.64 -14.25 36.16
N GLN A 706 13.35 -13.81 37.22
CA GLN A 706 12.86 -12.78 38.14
C GLN A 706 12.67 -11.40 37.49
N TYR A 707 13.36 -11.14 36.36
CA TYR A 707 13.42 -9.81 35.75
C TYR A 707 12.77 -9.75 34.37
N ILE A 708 12.25 -10.85 33.82
CA ILE A 708 11.66 -10.92 32.47
C ILE A 708 10.24 -11.47 32.52
N ASP A 709 9.50 -11.37 31.39
CA ASP A 709 8.15 -11.90 31.23
C ASP A 709 8.14 -13.18 30.39
N GLY A 710 9.26 -13.49 29.72
CA GLY A 710 9.43 -14.71 28.94
C GLY A 710 10.84 -14.90 28.38
N PHE A 711 11.14 -16.12 28.05
CA PHE A 711 12.32 -16.52 27.27
C PHE A 711 11.90 -16.79 25.81
N SER A 712 12.74 -16.40 24.87
CA SER A 712 12.65 -16.85 23.48
C SER A 712 13.97 -17.50 23.09
N ILE A 713 13.96 -18.78 22.80
CA ILE A 713 15.18 -19.55 22.51
C ILE A 713 15.69 -19.15 21.12
N GLY A 714 16.89 -18.56 21.06
CA GLY A 714 17.65 -18.32 19.85
C GLY A 714 18.56 -19.53 19.56
N SER A 715 17.98 -20.60 18.99
CA SER A 715 18.68 -21.88 18.84
C SER A 715 19.93 -21.80 17.97
N ASN A 716 19.97 -20.85 17.05
CA ASN A 716 21.14 -20.67 16.17
C ASN A 716 22.40 -20.30 16.97
N ASP A 717 22.34 -19.22 17.73
CA ASP A 717 23.47 -18.75 18.53
C ASP A 717 23.71 -19.68 19.75
N LEU A 718 22.66 -20.23 20.36
CA LEU A 718 22.78 -21.21 21.42
C LEU A 718 23.54 -22.45 20.94
N THR A 719 23.29 -22.96 19.75
CA THR A 719 24.01 -24.10 19.17
C THR A 719 25.46 -23.75 18.93
N GLN A 720 25.73 -22.62 18.26
CA GLN A 720 27.09 -22.17 18.00
C GLN A 720 27.93 -22.05 19.28
N LEU A 721 27.38 -21.43 20.31
CA LEU A 721 28.10 -21.16 21.56
C LEU A 721 28.16 -22.38 22.49
N THR A 722 27.18 -23.28 22.45
CA THR A 722 27.20 -24.54 23.17
C THR A 722 28.26 -25.50 22.63
N LEU A 723 28.43 -25.54 21.31
CA LEU A 723 29.39 -26.40 20.63
C LEU A 723 30.76 -25.73 20.43
N GLY A 724 30.85 -24.41 20.67
CA GLY A 724 32.10 -23.65 20.52
C GLY A 724 32.59 -23.59 19.09
N LEU A 725 31.67 -23.39 18.13
CA LEU A 725 31.99 -23.34 16.71
C LEU A 725 31.43 -22.07 16.03
N ASP A 726 32.03 -21.71 14.92
CA ASP A 726 31.51 -20.66 14.03
C ASP A 726 30.70 -21.29 12.90
N ARG A 727 29.37 -21.07 12.88
CA ARG A 727 28.46 -21.62 11.87
C ARG A 727 28.71 -21.09 10.45
N ASP A 728 29.32 -19.92 10.34
CA ASP A 728 29.60 -19.26 9.06
C ASP A 728 30.95 -19.75 8.46
N SER A 729 31.75 -20.48 9.24
CA SER A 729 32.99 -21.07 8.77
C SER A 729 32.74 -22.40 8.05
N SER A 730 33.02 -22.45 6.76
CA SER A 730 32.87 -23.65 5.93
C SER A 730 33.66 -24.87 6.44
N LEU A 731 34.73 -24.64 7.20
CA LEU A 731 35.59 -25.69 7.76
C LEU A 731 34.92 -26.48 8.89
N VAL A 732 34.07 -25.83 9.67
CA VAL A 732 33.44 -26.43 10.88
C VAL A 732 31.91 -26.48 10.81
N ALA A 733 31.29 -25.85 9.80
CA ALA A 733 29.84 -25.81 9.65
C ALA A 733 29.18 -27.20 9.58
N HIS A 734 29.91 -28.23 9.15
CA HIS A 734 29.42 -29.60 9.11
C HIS A 734 29.15 -30.21 10.51
N ILE A 735 29.71 -29.62 11.59
CA ILE A 735 29.47 -30.03 13.00
C ILE A 735 28.21 -29.33 13.55
N TYR A 736 27.74 -28.27 12.90
CA TYR A 736 26.60 -27.50 13.36
C TYR A 736 25.30 -28.30 13.19
N ASP A 737 24.64 -28.66 14.31
CA ASP A 737 23.32 -29.27 14.30
C ASP A 737 22.54 -28.82 15.55
N GLU A 738 21.44 -28.10 15.37
CA GLU A 738 20.57 -27.67 16.46
C GLU A 738 19.93 -28.83 17.21
N ARG A 739 19.92 -30.04 16.65
CA ARG A 739 19.44 -31.29 17.25
C ARG A 739 20.51 -32.01 18.09
N HIS A 740 21.73 -31.48 18.17
CA HIS A 740 22.82 -32.10 18.95
C HIS A 740 22.37 -32.31 20.41
N PRO A 741 22.70 -33.46 21.05
CA PRO A 741 22.24 -33.78 22.39
C PRO A 741 22.58 -32.71 23.47
N ALA A 742 23.71 -32.02 23.33
CA ALA A 742 24.09 -30.93 24.24
C ALA A 742 23.12 -29.74 24.14
N VAL A 743 22.71 -29.37 22.90
CA VAL A 743 21.75 -28.30 22.63
C VAL A 743 20.36 -28.66 23.14
N LYS A 744 19.86 -29.87 22.79
CA LYS A 744 18.58 -30.38 23.29
C LYS A 744 18.53 -30.41 24.82
N ARG A 745 19.61 -30.82 25.47
CA ARG A 745 19.70 -30.84 26.94
C ARG A 745 19.63 -29.43 27.52
N SER A 746 20.31 -28.45 26.91
CA SER A 746 20.26 -27.06 27.32
C SER A 746 18.82 -26.51 27.20
N ILE A 747 18.14 -26.79 26.11
CA ILE A 747 16.76 -26.37 25.86
C ILE A 747 15.79 -27.00 26.87
N SER A 748 15.91 -28.33 27.11
CA SER A 748 15.10 -29.05 28.10
C SER A 748 15.26 -28.46 29.49
N ASN A 749 16.50 -28.13 29.89
CA ASN A 749 16.75 -27.49 31.17
C ASN A 749 16.09 -26.11 31.27
N LEU A 750 16.17 -25.27 30.24
CA LEU A 750 15.54 -23.97 30.24
C LEU A 750 14.01 -24.07 30.34
N ILE A 751 13.38 -25.00 29.58
CA ILE A 751 11.93 -25.22 29.63
C ILE A 751 11.50 -25.64 31.04
N LYS A 752 12.25 -26.54 31.68
CA LYS A 752 11.98 -26.97 33.09
C LYS A 752 12.05 -25.81 34.08
N VAL A 753 13.07 -24.95 33.96
CA VAL A 753 13.20 -23.76 34.80
C VAL A 753 12.07 -22.77 34.54
N ALA A 754 11.74 -22.51 33.27
CA ALA A 754 10.65 -21.61 32.88
C ALA A 754 9.30 -22.07 33.49
N LYS A 755 9.01 -23.37 33.44
CA LYS A 755 7.80 -23.95 34.07
C LYS A 755 7.83 -23.78 35.61
N LYS A 756 8.97 -24.06 36.26
CA LYS A 756 9.14 -23.88 37.70
C LYS A 756 8.92 -22.45 38.16
N THR A 757 9.41 -21.47 37.37
CA THR A 757 9.31 -20.03 37.67
C THR A 757 8.04 -19.37 37.12
N LYS A 758 7.19 -20.12 36.42
CA LYS A 758 5.99 -19.64 35.71
C LYS A 758 6.30 -18.54 34.70
N THR A 759 7.48 -18.57 34.10
CA THR A 759 7.95 -17.69 33.07
C THR A 759 7.63 -18.34 31.72
N LYS A 760 7.06 -17.60 30.75
CA LYS A 760 6.79 -18.14 29.42
C LYS A 760 8.08 -18.51 28.70
N VAL A 761 8.02 -19.55 27.85
CA VAL A 761 9.17 -19.97 27.03
C VAL A 761 8.72 -20.33 25.61
N GLY A 762 9.31 -19.67 24.63
CA GLY A 762 9.14 -19.95 23.21
C GLY A 762 10.48 -20.19 22.52
N ILE A 763 10.42 -20.55 21.25
CA ILE A 763 11.58 -20.67 20.37
C ILE A 763 11.36 -19.85 19.11
N CYS A 764 12.41 -19.18 18.62
CA CYS A 764 12.38 -18.40 17.38
C CYS A 764 13.56 -18.70 16.43
N GLY A 765 14.38 -19.69 16.77
CA GLY A 765 15.45 -20.17 15.88
C GLY A 765 14.94 -20.95 14.68
N GLN A 766 15.87 -21.37 13.82
CA GLN A 766 15.52 -22.01 12.55
C GLN A 766 15.12 -23.49 12.70
N GLY A 767 15.62 -24.17 13.74
CA GLY A 767 15.48 -25.61 13.95
C GLY A 767 14.05 -26.18 13.75
N PRO A 768 12.98 -25.57 14.34
CA PRO A 768 11.62 -26.07 14.14
C PRO A 768 11.09 -25.95 12.71
N SER A 769 11.61 -24.99 11.93
CA SER A 769 11.25 -24.80 10.52
C SER A 769 11.86 -25.89 9.62
N ASP A 770 13.10 -26.26 9.93
CA ASP A 770 13.90 -27.16 9.10
C ASP A 770 13.68 -28.64 9.49
N TYR A 771 13.51 -28.92 10.79
CA TYR A 771 13.47 -30.26 11.34
C TYR A 771 12.17 -30.56 12.09
N PRO A 772 11.24 -31.35 11.54
CA PRO A 772 9.99 -31.75 12.22
C PRO A 772 10.19 -32.52 13.52
N ASP A 773 11.26 -33.34 13.61
CA ASP A 773 11.64 -34.06 14.81
C ASP A 773 12.10 -33.15 15.96
N PHE A 774 12.68 -31.97 15.61
CA PHE A 774 13.02 -30.98 16.59
C PHE A 774 11.77 -30.26 17.13
N ALA A 775 10.80 -29.96 16.26
CA ALA A 775 9.51 -29.43 16.69
C ALA A 775 8.77 -30.42 17.60
N GLN A 776 8.84 -31.74 17.30
CA GLN A 776 8.29 -32.80 18.15
C GLN A 776 8.93 -32.80 19.55
N PHE A 777 10.25 -32.76 19.62
CA PHE A 777 10.99 -32.70 20.89
C PHE A 777 10.51 -31.50 21.75
N LEU A 778 10.36 -30.32 21.16
CA LEU A 778 9.92 -29.12 21.87
C LEU A 778 8.50 -29.25 22.46
N VAL A 779 7.57 -29.83 21.68
CA VAL A 779 6.20 -30.11 22.15
C VAL A 779 6.20 -31.16 23.28
N GLU A 780 7.05 -32.16 23.20
CA GLU A 780 7.20 -33.20 24.24
C GLU A 780 7.76 -32.62 25.55
N GLU A 781 8.72 -31.69 25.48
CA GLU A 781 9.24 -30.93 26.65
C GLU A 781 8.20 -29.89 27.17
N GLY A 782 7.16 -29.59 26.38
CA GLY A 782 6.06 -28.70 26.74
C GLY A 782 6.41 -27.22 26.64
N ILE A 783 7.04 -26.82 25.56
CA ILE A 783 7.27 -25.41 25.22
C ILE A 783 5.93 -24.66 25.07
N ASP A 784 5.89 -23.37 25.40
CA ASP A 784 4.66 -22.58 25.32
C ASP A 784 4.35 -22.10 23.89
N THR A 785 5.35 -21.77 23.07
CA THR A 785 5.17 -21.29 21.69
C THR A 785 6.31 -21.74 20.78
N ILE A 786 5.99 -21.99 19.51
CA ILE A 786 6.99 -22.29 18.48
C ILE A 786 6.84 -21.28 17.35
N SER A 787 7.93 -20.57 17.04
CA SER A 787 7.93 -19.66 15.91
C SER A 787 8.69 -20.24 14.74
N VAL A 788 8.10 -20.11 13.55
CA VAL A 788 8.64 -20.64 12.30
C VAL A 788 8.60 -19.59 11.18
N THR A 789 9.34 -19.83 10.12
CA THR A 789 9.26 -19.04 8.89
C THR A 789 7.90 -19.25 8.20
N PRO A 790 7.38 -18.25 7.46
CA PRO A 790 6.07 -18.34 6.81
C PRO A 790 5.93 -19.55 5.89
N ASP A 791 6.98 -19.93 5.16
CA ASP A 791 7.02 -21.08 4.24
C ASP A 791 6.92 -22.44 4.96
N SER A 792 7.38 -22.53 6.21
CA SER A 792 7.35 -23.72 7.04
C SER A 792 6.06 -23.88 7.85
N MET A 793 5.26 -22.80 7.97
CA MET A 793 4.12 -22.73 8.88
C MET A 793 3.14 -23.90 8.73
N LEU A 794 2.70 -24.17 7.52
CA LEU A 794 1.70 -25.23 7.27
C LEU A 794 2.23 -26.64 7.50
N LYS A 795 3.51 -26.87 7.17
CA LYS A 795 4.19 -28.13 7.42
C LYS A 795 4.30 -28.37 8.94
N THR A 796 4.63 -27.33 9.68
CA THR A 796 4.78 -27.39 11.15
C THR A 796 3.44 -27.61 11.84
N ILE A 797 2.36 -26.91 11.42
CA ILE A 797 0.99 -27.14 11.95
C ILE A 797 0.61 -28.61 11.81
N LYS A 798 0.77 -29.20 10.62
CA LYS A 798 0.42 -30.61 10.37
C LYS A 798 1.29 -31.59 11.15
N ALA A 799 2.57 -31.25 11.37
CA ALA A 799 3.48 -32.09 12.14
C ALA A 799 3.10 -32.09 13.63
N ILE A 800 2.84 -30.94 14.21
CA ILE A 800 2.47 -30.77 15.62
C ILE A 800 1.10 -31.40 15.89
N ASP A 801 0.10 -31.18 15.04
CA ASP A 801 -1.22 -31.81 15.16
C ASP A 801 -1.13 -33.36 15.27
N LYS A 802 -0.31 -33.98 14.40
CA LYS A 802 -0.07 -35.44 14.47
C LYS A 802 0.54 -35.91 15.79
N ILE A 803 1.35 -35.08 16.42
CA ILE A 803 2.00 -35.39 17.70
C ILE A 803 1.00 -35.22 18.84
N GLU A 804 0.23 -34.14 18.83
CA GLU A 804 -0.75 -33.83 19.88
C GLU A 804 -1.98 -34.74 19.83
N THR A 805 -2.36 -35.28 18.66
CA THR A 805 -3.45 -36.26 18.51
C THR A 805 -3.06 -37.67 18.87
N LYS A 806 -1.77 -37.99 18.93
CA LYS A 806 -1.26 -39.30 19.39
C LYS A 806 -1.12 -39.41 20.91
N LYS A 807 -1.16 -38.29 21.63
CA LYS A 807 -1.20 -38.18 23.10
C LYS A 807 -2.66 -38.06 23.59
#